data_5f3c9088598e0091fec29ec360cb7bac
#
_entry.id   5f3c9088598e0091fec29ec360cb7bac
#
_cell.length_a   1.000
_cell.length_b   1.000
_cell.length_c   1.000
_cell.angle_alpha   90.00
_cell.angle_beta   90.00
_cell.angle_gamma   90.00
#
_symmetry.space_group_name_H-M   'P 1'
#
loop_
_entity.id
_entity.type
_entity.pdbx_description
1 polymer ?
#
loop_
_entity_poly.entity_id
_entity_poly.type
_entity_poly.pdbx_seq_one_letter_code
_entity_poly.pdbx_strand_id
1 'polypeptide(L)'
;MTDVAPSGALPQPSAEPPPLIGRVVATERLPSTPHAFHFWTRLDAPIGIGTIVRVASPIPVAGALPQVCGVVTEGQGYSDLQSPLHDVLAQDGNPDAARAATERTEIRLYTAQVLRQLPEEPLQPVPLGPVYLATEQDVAVALRMDGYLAPGRRTAIPVGVYRAGGLQVPVHLDADFLVGPEAAHLAISGVSGLATKTSAILFLLQSLFAHFPASRGRVAAVCFNVKGPDLCFLDQPGALEEGDRALYDQLGVPAAPFPAVHYFAPYTARGVTLNTLRTHPDLAHNVTPLTWGLPEVLQYAEVLLSKEDLDAKADALIDFIRERVVGRRFEDAGLSRPHEVQSFADLEAWFRDVLRTLEEGGREQWRTHHAATLRKVRNRLGNLSTRCAGLVTDDGALSDLPFGAFEDRAVYVVDVARVEEDAQDLVFARVVSRLREHLERRDLGVDHVVVFVDELNKYAPADGPDTYVRKMLLDIAERGRYLGLVLFGAQQFRSQVHRRVVGNAGTSVFGRMDGEELATPGYQGLSPAVKARLATLDKGQLLVRHPHFAQPVFVRFPRPAVMAGREGVERFPPPPEPTWQQAVARDLRRLDPSIELGWVTEVSALHDEAEALSARNAVLRQRPDDVRAAFLRALARRARPAAVDAEGVAPRP
;
A
#
# COMPACT_ATOMS: atom_id res chain seq x y z
N MET A 1 21.49 6.16 -25.88
CA MET A 1 21.86 6.57 -24.51
C MET A 1 22.11 8.07 -24.58
N THR A 2 21.07 8.86 -24.43
CA THR A 2 21.16 10.32 -24.31
C THR A 2 21.23 10.62 -22.83
N ASP A 3 22.33 11.21 -22.39
CA ASP A 3 22.52 11.75 -21.04
C ASP A 3 21.42 12.76 -20.73
N VAL A 4 20.41 12.34 -20.01
CA VAL A 4 19.44 13.23 -19.37
C VAL A 4 20.16 13.78 -18.14
N ALA A 5 20.48 15.05 -18.16
CA ALA A 5 21.08 15.76 -17.02
C ALA A 5 20.17 15.57 -15.78
N PRO A 6 20.73 15.19 -14.62
CA PRO A 6 19.93 14.96 -13.42
C PRO A 6 19.28 16.25 -12.93
N SER A 7 17.94 16.28 -12.82
CA SER A 7 17.13 17.39 -12.30
C SER A 7 17.25 17.56 -10.79
N GLY A 8 18.46 17.63 -10.25
CA GLY A 8 18.73 17.71 -8.83
C GLY A 8 19.69 18.85 -8.43
N ALA A 9 19.77 19.90 -9.23
CA ALA A 9 20.49 21.10 -8.84
C ALA A 9 19.56 22.04 -8.06
N LEU A 10 20.07 22.65 -6.98
CA LEU A 10 19.38 23.78 -6.32
C LEU A 10 19.02 24.83 -7.38
N PRO A 11 17.78 25.35 -7.37
CA PRO A 11 17.40 26.43 -8.29
C PRO A 11 18.37 27.61 -8.12
N GLN A 12 18.85 28.12 -9.25
CA GLN A 12 19.71 29.31 -9.22
C GLN A 12 18.88 30.52 -8.74
N PRO A 13 19.48 31.46 -7.99
CA PRO A 13 18.77 32.67 -7.55
C PRO A 13 18.19 33.38 -8.77
N SER A 14 16.88 33.63 -8.75
CA SER A 14 16.21 34.43 -9.78
C SER A 14 16.82 35.84 -9.83
N ALA A 15 17.06 36.37 -11.02
CA ALA A 15 17.59 37.73 -11.20
C ALA A 15 16.62 38.83 -10.76
N GLU A 16 15.33 38.50 -10.62
CA GLU A 16 14.31 39.45 -10.16
C GLU A 16 14.08 39.35 -8.64
N PRO A 17 13.96 40.48 -7.94
CA PRO A 17 13.61 40.46 -6.53
C PRO A 17 12.19 39.87 -6.34
N PRO A 18 11.97 39.05 -5.29
CA PRO A 18 10.66 38.50 -5.03
C PRO A 18 9.59 39.57 -4.82
N PRO A 19 8.35 39.37 -5.28
CA PRO A 19 7.27 40.33 -5.13
C PRO A 19 7.00 40.69 -3.66
N LEU A 20 7.07 41.95 -3.32
CA LEU A 20 6.64 42.48 -2.02
C LEU A 20 5.12 42.47 -1.96
N ILE A 21 4.55 41.74 -1.00
CA ILE A 21 3.11 41.53 -0.89
C ILE A 21 2.46 42.13 0.36
N GLY A 22 3.23 42.38 1.39
CA GLY A 22 2.69 42.86 2.64
C GLY A 22 3.73 43.14 3.72
N ARG A 23 3.29 43.21 4.97
CA ARG A 23 4.15 43.50 6.12
C ARG A 23 3.67 42.71 7.36
N VAL A 24 4.62 42.20 8.13
CA VAL A 24 4.35 41.57 9.43
C VAL A 24 3.76 42.60 10.39
N VAL A 25 2.72 42.22 11.10
CA VAL A 25 2.07 42.99 12.16
C VAL A 25 2.09 42.17 13.45
N ALA A 26 2.35 42.86 14.55
CA ALA A 26 2.22 42.28 15.89
C ALA A 26 1.55 43.28 16.83
N THR A 27 0.64 42.77 17.65
CA THR A 27 -0.07 43.50 18.68
C THR A 27 -0.09 42.66 19.96
N GLU A 28 -0.53 43.23 21.07
CA GLU A 28 -0.71 42.47 22.33
C GLU A 28 -1.65 41.25 22.17
N ARG A 29 -2.69 41.37 21.32
CA ARG A 29 -3.65 40.30 21.08
C ARG A 29 -3.21 39.32 19.98
N LEU A 30 -2.33 39.75 19.07
CA LEU A 30 -1.81 38.98 17.96
C LEU A 30 -0.28 39.13 17.93
N PRO A 31 0.44 38.54 18.89
CA PRO A 31 1.89 38.67 18.96
C PRO A 31 2.57 37.85 17.87
N SER A 32 3.70 38.36 17.35
CA SER A 32 4.64 37.56 16.58
C SER A 32 5.41 36.63 17.53
N THR A 33 5.56 35.37 17.19
CA THR A 33 6.27 34.35 17.96
C THR A 33 7.38 33.69 17.12
N PRO A 34 8.25 32.86 17.69
CA PRO A 34 9.19 32.06 16.90
C PRO A 34 8.52 31.03 15.98
N HIS A 35 7.25 30.69 16.21
CA HIS A 35 6.54 29.62 15.51
C HIS A 35 5.43 30.12 14.58
N ALA A 36 4.92 31.35 14.80
CA ALA A 36 3.83 31.92 14.01
C ALA A 36 3.93 33.45 13.96
N PHE A 37 3.46 34.02 12.88
CA PHE A 37 3.36 35.45 12.69
C PHE A 37 2.12 35.84 11.90
N HIS A 38 1.73 37.12 12.01
CA HIS A 38 0.59 37.70 11.32
C HIS A 38 1.10 38.78 10.38
N PHE A 39 0.45 38.92 9.22
CA PHE A 39 0.82 39.95 8.25
C PHE A 39 -0.38 40.40 7.44
N TRP A 40 -0.44 41.66 7.14
CA TRP A 40 -1.42 42.20 6.18
C TRP A 40 -0.81 42.26 4.79
N THR A 41 -1.68 42.22 3.78
CA THR A 41 -1.26 42.21 2.38
C THR A 41 -2.01 43.22 1.54
N ARG A 42 -1.45 43.51 0.37
CA ARG A 42 -2.19 44.13 -0.71
C ARG A 42 -3.36 43.27 -1.13
N LEU A 43 -4.45 43.88 -1.59
CA LEU A 43 -5.66 43.17 -2.00
C LEU A 43 -5.47 42.30 -3.25
N ASP A 44 -4.54 42.67 -4.13
CA ASP A 44 -4.20 41.94 -5.36
C ASP A 44 -3.15 40.83 -5.17
N ALA A 45 -2.67 40.63 -3.94
CA ALA A 45 -1.68 39.60 -3.67
C ALA A 45 -2.23 38.18 -3.89
N PRO A 46 -1.58 37.32 -4.70
CA PRO A 46 -2.06 35.99 -5.03
C PRO A 46 -1.75 34.96 -3.91
N ILE A 47 -2.28 35.20 -2.72
CA ILE A 47 -2.03 34.37 -1.54
C ILE A 47 -3.28 33.64 -1.09
N GLY A 48 -3.08 32.44 -0.56
CA GLY A 48 -4.11 31.61 0.05
C GLY A 48 -3.51 30.62 1.05
N ILE A 49 -4.38 29.81 1.63
CA ILE A 49 -3.95 28.75 2.56
C ILE A 49 -2.93 27.82 1.87
N GLY A 50 -1.78 27.59 2.51
CA GLY A 50 -0.69 26.77 1.98
C GLY A 50 0.33 27.55 1.13
N THR A 51 0.15 28.87 0.93
CA THR A 51 1.17 29.71 0.27
C THR A 51 2.38 29.88 1.20
N ILE A 52 3.58 29.65 0.68
CA ILE A 52 4.84 29.90 1.38
C ILE A 52 5.23 31.37 1.14
N VAL A 53 5.58 32.05 2.21
CA VAL A 53 6.00 33.46 2.21
C VAL A 53 7.35 33.61 2.92
N ARG A 54 8.09 34.67 2.56
CA ARG A 54 9.36 35.02 3.16
C ARG A 54 9.27 36.36 3.86
N VAL A 55 9.76 36.43 5.09
CA VAL A 55 10.02 37.69 5.83
C VAL A 55 11.51 37.97 5.85
N ALA A 56 11.91 39.18 5.54
CA ALA A 56 13.29 39.62 5.65
C ALA A 56 13.40 40.74 6.71
N SER A 57 14.35 40.61 7.60
CA SER A 57 14.64 41.66 8.58
C SER A 57 15.78 42.56 8.08
N PRO A 58 15.65 43.86 8.21
CA PRO A 58 16.76 44.76 7.93
C PRO A 58 17.80 44.85 9.09
N ILE A 59 17.44 44.26 10.25
CA ILE A 59 18.28 44.29 11.46
C ILE A 59 19.03 42.96 11.57
N PRO A 60 20.38 42.99 11.58
CA PRO A 60 21.15 41.75 11.73
C PRO A 60 21.03 41.16 13.13
N VAL A 61 20.96 39.83 13.21
CA VAL A 61 21.05 39.04 14.43
C VAL A 61 22.29 38.17 14.34
N ALA A 62 23.14 38.19 15.35
CA ALA A 62 24.42 37.49 15.34
C ALA A 62 25.28 37.72 14.07
N GLY A 63 25.19 38.91 13.49
CA GLY A 63 25.96 39.29 12.28
C GLY A 63 25.32 38.87 10.95
N ALA A 64 24.19 38.21 10.93
CA ALA A 64 23.46 37.82 9.74
C ALA A 64 22.08 38.49 9.67
N LEU A 65 21.59 38.78 8.46
CA LEU A 65 20.24 39.30 8.26
C LEU A 65 19.23 38.11 8.36
N PRO A 66 18.31 38.16 9.35
CA PRO A 66 17.34 37.09 9.51
C PRO A 66 16.42 36.93 8.30
N GLN A 67 16.25 35.70 7.87
CA GLN A 67 15.28 35.31 6.87
C GLN A 67 14.35 34.26 7.48
N VAL A 68 13.03 34.48 7.43
CA VAL A 68 12.03 33.56 7.96
C VAL A 68 11.10 33.16 6.83
N CYS A 69 10.99 31.86 6.62
CA CYS A 69 10.01 31.27 5.71
C CYS A 69 8.83 30.73 6.53
N GLY A 70 7.60 31.01 6.11
CA GLY A 70 6.40 30.54 6.75
C GLY A 70 5.35 30.09 5.73
N VAL A 71 4.47 29.17 6.14
CA VAL A 71 3.31 28.73 5.35
C VAL A 71 2.04 29.34 5.89
N VAL A 72 1.21 29.89 5.01
CA VAL A 72 -0.08 30.48 5.38
C VAL A 72 -1.06 29.38 5.80
N THR A 73 -1.58 29.51 7.00
CA THR A 73 -2.52 28.53 7.60
C THR A 73 -3.89 29.12 7.90
N GLU A 74 -4.05 30.45 7.85
CA GLU A 74 -5.32 31.13 8.09
C GLU A 74 -5.36 32.44 7.31
N GLY A 75 -6.55 32.91 6.94
CA GLY A 75 -6.74 34.19 6.26
C GLY A 75 -8.09 34.81 6.62
N GLN A 76 -8.11 36.10 6.88
CA GLN A 76 -9.30 36.85 7.31
C GLN A 76 -9.36 38.19 6.59
N GLY A 77 -10.57 38.59 6.20
CA GLY A 77 -10.85 39.92 5.68
C GLY A 77 -11.48 40.82 6.74
N TYR A 78 -11.02 42.01 6.85
CA TYR A 78 -11.57 43.03 7.76
C TYR A 78 -11.84 44.34 7.02
N SER A 79 -12.80 45.09 7.53
CA SER A 79 -13.03 46.49 7.16
C SER A 79 -12.95 47.37 8.40
N ASP A 80 -12.98 48.69 8.21
CA ASP A 80 -13.03 49.69 9.29
C ASP A 80 -14.37 49.74 10.05
N LEU A 81 -15.32 48.86 9.69
CA LEU A 81 -16.66 48.81 10.26
C LEU A 81 -16.72 47.98 11.54
N GLN A 82 -17.47 48.51 12.52
CA GLN A 82 -17.71 47.77 13.78
C GLN A 82 -18.79 46.69 13.67
N SER A 83 -19.67 46.80 12.68
CA SER A 83 -20.80 45.88 12.49
C SER A 83 -21.20 45.82 11.00
N PRO A 84 -21.63 44.65 10.49
CA PRO A 84 -22.19 44.50 9.14
C PRO A 84 -23.39 45.43 8.87
N LEU A 85 -24.14 45.82 9.95
CA LEU A 85 -25.23 46.76 9.82
C LEU A 85 -24.76 48.16 9.38
N HIS A 86 -23.58 48.58 9.81
CA HIS A 86 -23.01 49.88 9.38
C HIS A 86 -22.70 49.91 7.89
N ASP A 87 -22.36 48.74 7.30
CA ASP A 87 -22.15 48.63 5.85
C ASP A 87 -23.46 48.78 5.07
N VAL A 88 -24.50 48.04 5.52
CA VAL A 88 -25.84 48.14 4.92
C VAL A 88 -26.36 49.58 4.96
N LEU A 89 -26.22 50.25 6.10
CA LEU A 89 -26.67 51.65 6.27
C LEU A 89 -25.84 52.64 5.43
N ALA A 90 -24.52 52.43 5.35
CA ALA A 90 -23.63 53.31 4.55
C ALA A 90 -23.87 53.16 3.05
N GLN A 91 -24.40 52.02 2.60
CA GLN A 91 -24.72 51.70 1.21
C GLN A 91 -26.22 51.87 0.89
N ASP A 92 -27.02 52.38 1.87
CA ASP A 92 -28.47 52.53 1.76
C ASP A 92 -29.16 51.20 1.28
N GLY A 93 -28.63 50.09 1.76
CA GLY A 93 -29.08 48.71 1.40
C GLY A 93 -28.77 48.31 -0.05
N ASN A 94 -28.01 49.06 -0.78
CA ASN A 94 -27.63 48.76 -2.15
C ASN A 94 -26.31 47.98 -2.22
N PRO A 95 -26.31 46.72 -2.75
CA PRO A 95 -25.09 45.92 -2.85
C PRO A 95 -24.13 46.33 -3.99
N ASP A 96 -24.50 47.31 -4.83
CA ASP A 96 -23.70 47.78 -5.96
C ASP A 96 -22.59 48.72 -5.48
N ALA A 97 -21.37 48.19 -5.38
CA ALA A 97 -20.19 48.95 -4.95
C ALA A 97 -19.87 50.16 -5.83
N ALA A 98 -20.28 50.16 -7.10
CA ALA A 98 -20.08 51.31 -8.01
C ALA A 98 -20.90 52.56 -7.62
N ARG A 99 -21.86 52.39 -6.73
CA ARG A 99 -22.71 53.47 -6.21
C ARG A 99 -22.39 53.87 -4.79
N ALA A 100 -21.38 53.24 -4.18
CA ALA A 100 -20.97 53.54 -2.81
C ALA A 100 -20.46 54.98 -2.75
N ALA A 101 -20.98 55.75 -1.80
CA ALA A 101 -20.58 57.16 -1.61
C ALA A 101 -19.14 57.32 -1.04
N THR A 102 -18.58 56.26 -0.50
CA THR A 102 -17.22 56.22 0.08
C THR A 102 -16.61 54.83 -0.12
N GLU A 103 -15.37 54.77 -0.66
CA GLU A 103 -14.57 53.57 -0.64
C GLU A 103 -14.23 53.18 0.80
N ARG A 104 -14.53 51.93 1.18
CA ARG A 104 -14.17 51.39 2.46
C ARG A 104 -12.80 50.72 2.42
N THR A 105 -12.04 50.88 3.48
CA THR A 105 -10.75 50.22 3.62
C THR A 105 -10.95 48.76 3.90
N GLU A 106 -10.56 47.89 2.98
CA GLU A 106 -10.47 46.45 3.17
C GLU A 106 -9.04 46.06 3.59
N ILE A 107 -8.91 45.22 4.59
CA ILE A 107 -7.62 44.71 5.07
C ILE A 107 -7.70 43.18 5.02
N ARG A 108 -6.73 42.56 4.36
CA ARG A 108 -6.53 41.11 4.39
C ARG A 108 -5.39 40.78 5.34
N LEU A 109 -5.74 40.06 6.41
CA LEU A 109 -4.80 39.60 7.43
C LEU A 109 -4.62 38.09 7.31
N TYR A 110 -3.37 37.67 7.25
CA TYR A 110 -3.01 36.25 7.19
C TYR A 110 -2.20 35.84 8.41
N THR A 111 -2.38 34.56 8.81
CA THR A 111 -1.52 33.89 9.80
C THR A 111 -0.65 32.89 9.09
N ALA A 112 0.66 32.95 9.32
CA ALA A 112 1.62 31.96 8.81
C ALA A 112 2.31 31.24 9.96
N GLN A 113 2.47 29.94 9.81
CA GLN A 113 3.31 29.09 10.68
C GLN A 113 4.73 29.06 10.10
N VAL A 114 5.72 29.21 10.99
CA VAL A 114 7.13 29.22 10.59
C VAL A 114 7.55 27.82 10.12
N LEU A 115 8.14 27.75 8.93
CA LEU A 115 8.76 26.55 8.37
C LEU A 115 10.26 26.49 8.72
N ARG A 116 10.97 27.59 8.54
CA ARG A 116 12.40 27.71 8.85
C ARG A 116 12.79 29.15 9.07
N GLN A 117 13.67 29.37 10.03
CA GLN A 117 14.33 30.65 10.30
C GLN A 117 15.83 30.48 10.05
N LEU A 118 16.46 31.47 9.41
CA LEU A 118 17.90 31.56 9.22
C LEU A 118 18.43 32.88 9.78
N PRO A 119 19.47 32.87 10.63
CA PRO A 119 20.10 31.72 11.25
C PRO A 119 19.10 30.94 12.11
N GLU A 120 19.29 29.60 12.28
CA GLU A 120 18.38 28.77 13.07
C GLU A 120 18.47 29.10 14.58
N GLU A 121 19.60 29.60 15.03
CA GLU A 121 19.83 30.02 16.40
C GLU A 121 20.39 31.44 16.46
N PRO A 122 20.01 32.24 17.47
CA PRO A 122 18.96 31.96 18.48
C PRO A 122 17.56 32.05 17.90
N LEU A 123 16.65 31.14 18.37
CA LEU A 123 15.26 31.15 17.95
C LEU A 123 14.52 32.36 18.53
N GLN A 124 14.17 33.31 17.67
CA GLN A 124 13.55 34.59 18.04
C GLN A 124 12.18 34.77 17.42
N PRO A 125 11.30 35.63 18.00
CA PRO A 125 10.07 36.03 17.35
C PRO A 125 10.32 36.58 15.96
N VAL A 126 9.42 36.29 15.01
CA VAL A 126 9.55 36.81 13.64
C VAL A 126 9.55 38.32 13.63
N PRO A 127 10.56 38.95 13.01
CA PRO A 127 10.71 40.42 13.05
C PRO A 127 9.60 41.12 12.27
N LEU A 128 9.28 42.36 12.70
CA LEU A 128 8.38 43.25 11.98
C LEU A 128 9.07 43.74 10.72
N GLY A 129 8.75 43.16 9.59
CA GLY A 129 9.40 43.45 8.32
C GLY A 129 8.52 43.25 7.10
N PRO A 130 9.05 43.51 5.91
CA PRO A 130 8.36 43.24 4.65
C PRO A 130 8.16 41.73 4.44
N VAL A 131 7.02 41.41 3.83
CA VAL A 131 6.65 40.03 3.46
C VAL A 131 6.65 39.92 1.95
N TYR A 132 7.35 38.92 1.45
CA TYR A 132 7.49 38.60 0.03
C TYR A 132 6.85 37.25 -0.29
N LEU A 133 6.42 37.06 -1.54
CA LEU A 133 6.18 35.72 -2.06
C LEU A 133 7.49 34.94 -2.06
N ALA A 134 7.42 33.64 -1.72
CA ALA A 134 8.59 32.78 -1.79
C ALA A 134 9.07 32.62 -3.24
N THR A 135 10.38 32.55 -3.44
CA THR A 135 11.01 32.05 -4.68
C THR A 135 11.13 30.51 -4.63
N GLU A 136 11.53 29.89 -5.74
CA GLU A 136 11.86 28.46 -5.77
C GLU A 136 12.93 28.08 -4.73
N GLN A 137 13.95 28.93 -4.60
CA GLN A 137 14.99 28.75 -3.60
C GLN A 137 14.47 28.90 -2.17
N ASP A 138 13.56 29.86 -1.92
CA ASP A 138 12.92 29.99 -0.61
C ASP A 138 12.10 28.77 -0.23
N VAL A 139 11.39 28.15 -1.20
CA VAL A 139 10.66 26.89 -0.99
C VAL A 139 11.63 25.74 -0.65
N ALA A 140 12.75 25.63 -1.38
CA ALA A 140 13.75 24.59 -1.11
C ALA A 140 14.36 24.75 0.30
N VAL A 141 14.67 26.00 0.68
CA VAL A 141 15.19 26.32 2.02
C VAL A 141 14.13 26.08 3.10
N ALA A 142 12.89 26.54 2.88
CA ALA A 142 11.79 26.37 3.83
C ALA A 142 11.51 24.90 4.17
N LEU A 143 11.60 24.03 3.18
CA LEU A 143 11.36 22.58 3.30
C LEU A 143 12.64 21.78 3.62
N ARG A 144 13.78 22.48 3.91
CA ARG A 144 15.08 21.87 4.19
C ARG A 144 15.60 20.95 3.05
N MET A 145 15.07 21.13 1.83
CA MET A 145 15.50 20.34 0.65
C MET A 145 16.94 20.67 0.25
N ASP A 146 17.43 21.86 0.57
CA ASP A 146 18.82 22.28 0.38
C ASP A 146 19.84 21.29 0.97
N GLY A 147 19.49 20.63 2.07
CA GLY A 147 20.36 19.66 2.74
C GLY A 147 20.57 18.35 1.96
N TYR A 148 19.56 17.84 1.26
CA TYR A 148 19.61 16.54 0.58
C TYR A 148 19.53 16.64 -0.96
N LEU A 149 19.32 17.84 -1.50
CA LEU A 149 19.55 18.16 -2.92
C LEU A 149 21.02 18.49 -3.21
N ALA A 150 21.82 18.74 -2.18
CA ALA A 150 23.23 19.10 -2.31
C ALA A 150 24.02 18.02 -3.10
N PRO A 151 25.01 18.42 -3.93
CA PRO A 151 25.74 17.52 -4.83
C PRO A 151 26.39 16.30 -4.17
N GLY A 152 26.70 16.36 -2.88
CA GLY A 152 27.32 15.25 -2.12
C GLY A 152 26.34 14.27 -1.48
N ARG A 153 25.05 14.60 -1.38
CA ARG A 153 24.07 13.77 -0.65
C ARG A 153 23.06 13.06 -1.54
N ARG A 154 22.50 13.72 -2.51
CA ARG A 154 21.59 13.20 -3.56
C ARG A 154 20.61 12.09 -3.11
N THR A 155 19.91 12.32 -1.99
CA THR A 155 18.91 11.39 -1.45
C THR A 155 17.47 11.87 -1.70
N ALA A 156 17.29 12.84 -2.59
CA ALA A 156 16.02 13.49 -2.87
C ALA A 156 15.13 12.64 -3.77
N ILE A 157 13.93 12.32 -3.31
CA ILE A 157 12.88 11.59 -4.05
C ILE A 157 11.73 12.56 -4.31
N PRO A 158 11.41 12.90 -5.58
CA PRO A 158 10.30 13.81 -5.88
C PRO A 158 8.95 13.19 -5.52
N VAL A 159 8.09 13.96 -4.82
CA VAL A 159 6.76 13.52 -4.39
C VAL A 159 5.64 14.25 -5.11
N GLY A 160 5.96 15.29 -5.84
CA GLY A 160 5.04 16.14 -6.57
C GLY A 160 5.53 17.57 -6.64
N VAL A 161 4.63 18.49 -6.97
CA VAL A 161 4.97 19.93 -7.06
C VAL A 161 4.17 20.73 -6.03
N TYR A 162 4.83 21.66 -5.40
CA TYR A 162 4.20 22.75 -4.69
C TYR A 162 3.65 23.75 -5.72
N ARG A 163 2.39 24.16 -5.57
CA ARG A 163 1.74 25.10 -6.47
C ARG A 163 0.94 26.14 -5.68
N ALA A 164 1.53 27.31 -5.48
CA ALA A 164 0.85 28.44 -4.86
C ALA A 164 1.60 29.74 -5.17
N GLY A 165 0.92 30.88 -5.08
CA GLY A 165 1.55 32.21 -5.27
C GLY A 165 2.13 32.43 -6.68
N GLY A 166 1.63 31.72 -7.68
CA GLY A 166 2.16 31.78 -9.05
C GLY A 166 3.38 30.88 -9.31
N LEU A 167 3.90 30.20 -8.28
CA LEU A 167 5.02 29.26 -8.39
C LEU A 167 4.55 27.83 -8.60
N GLN A 168 5.39 27.05 -9.30
CA GLN A 168 5.30 25.61 -9.39
C GLN A 168 6.69 25.00 -9.21
N VAL A 169 6.94 24.39 -8.05
CA VAL A 169 8.26 23.93 -7.60
C VAL A 169 8.23 22.45 -7.22
N PRO A 170 9.18 21.62 -7.72
CA PRO A 170 9.31 20.23 -7.27
C PRO A 170 9.52 20.14 -5.76
N VAL A 171 8.76 19.26 -5.11
CA VAL A 171 8.92 18.91 -3.70
C VAL A 171 9.52 17.52 -3.60
N HIS A 172 10.56 17.42 -2.81
CA HIS A 172 11.29 16.18 -2.61
C HIS A 172 11.19 15.71 -1.16
N LEU A 173 11.20 14.40 -0.97
CA LEU A 173 11.39 13.75 0.32
C LEU A 173 12.81 13.19 0.39
N ASP A 174 13.39 13.13 1.58
CA ASP A 174 14.69 12.49 1.78
C ASP A 174 14.53 10.96 1.86
N ALA A 175 15.23 10.22 1.00
CA ALA A 175 15.21 8.76 0.99
C ALA A 175 15.64 8.15 2.33
N ASP A 176 16.57 8.81 3.06
CA ASP A 176 17.02 8.36 4.38
C ASP A 176 15.90 8.39 5.43
N PHE A 177 14.88 9.22 5.22
CA PHE A 177 13.69 9.34 6.06
C PHE A 177 12.45 8.66 5.49
N LEU A 178 12.46 8.25 4.22
CA LEU A 178 11.36 7.56 3.58
C LEU A 178 11.52 6.02 3.62
N VAL A 179 12.74 5.55 3.38
CA VAL A 179 13.09 4.13 3.27
C VAL A 179 14.03 3.68 4.38
N GLY A 180 14.82 4.57 4.95
CA GLY A 180 15.81 4.34 6.01
C GLY A 180 17.19 4.91 5.61
N PRO A 181 18.11 5.01 6.55
CA PRO A 181 18.09 4.47 7.92
C PRO A 181 17.54 5.39 9.02
N GLU A 182 17.36 6.69 8.75
CA GLU A 182 17.00 7.67 9.80
C GLU A 182 15.55 7.50 10.27
N ALA A 183 14.63 7.40 9.32
CA ALA A 183 13.24 7.02 9.55
C ALA A 183 12.76 6.15 8.37
N ALA A 184 11.58 5.58 8.49
CA ALA A 184 10.97 4.83 7.40
C ALA A 184 9.45 4.87 7.53
N HIS A 185 8.79 4.18 6.62
CA HIS A 185 7.35 3.98 6.55
C HIS A 185 6.57 5.22 6.12
N LEU A 186 5.54 4.96 5.38
CA LEU A 186 4.60 5.97 4.90
C LEU A 186 3.17 5.53 5.21
N ALA A 187 2.38 6.44 5.73
CA ALA A 187 0.95 6.24 5.93
C ALA A 187 0.16 7.27 5.13
N ILE A 188 -0.65 6.79 4.17
CA ILE A 188 -1.54 7.64 3.40
C ILE A 188 -2.99 7.42 3.81
N SER A 189 -3.69 8.52 4.12
CA SER A 189 -5.10 8.50 4.52
C SER A 189 -5.94 9.34 3.57
N GLY A 190 -7.16 8.90 3.26
CA GLY A 190 -8.09 9.67 2.41
C GLY A 190 -9.29 8.87 1.96
N VAL A 191 -10.37 9.56 1.62
CA VAL A 191 -11.63 8.97 1.16
C VAL A 191 -11.40 8.16 -0.12
N SER A 192 -12.06 7.02 -0.23
CA SER A 192 -12.03 6.15 -1.43
C SER A 192 -12.79 6.77 -2.61
N GLY A 193 -12.50 6.31 -3.83
CA GLY A 193 -13.21 6.72 -5.05
C GLY A 193 -12.61 7.91 -5.78
N LEU A 194 -11.69 8.66 -5.18
CA LEU A 194 -10.98 9.76 -5.85
C LEU A 194 -9.63 9.32 -6.47
N ALA A 195 -9.35 8.02 -6.51
CA ALA A 195 -8.11 7.43 -7.04
C ALA A 195 -6.83 8.08 -6.49
N THR A 196 -6.86 8.57 -5.24
CA THR A 196 -5.79 9.40 -4.70
C THR A 196 -4.74 8.58 -3.96
N LYS A 197 -5.16 7.58 -3.15
CA LYS A 197 -4.24 6.81 -2.29
C LYS A 197 -3.32 5.88 -3.08
N THR A 198 -3.90 4.93 -3.77
CA THR A 198 -3.17 3.96 -4.60
C THR A 198 -2.38 4.66 -5.68
N SER A 199 -2.98 5.67 -6.35
CA SER A 199 -2.30 6.48 -7.37
C SER A 199 -1.08 7.22 -6.83
N ALA A 200 -1.19 7.83 -5.64
CA ALA A 200 -0.06 8.53 -5.03
C ALA A 200 1.08 7.57 -4.66
N ILE A 201 0.75 6.39 -4.14
CA ILE A 201 1.77 5.38 -3.82
C ILE A 201 2.42 4.82 -5.09
N LEU A 202 1.66 4.54 -6.13
CA LEU A 202 2.21 4.08 -7.41
C LEU A 202 3.14 5.13 -8.03
N PHE A 203 2.74 6.40 -8.05
CA PHE A 203 3.62 7.47 -8.50
C PHE A 203 4.88 7.57 -7.61
N LEU A 204 4.73 7.49 -6.29
CA LEU A 204 5.87 7.54 -5.37
C LEU A 204 6.82 6.35 -5.56
N LEU A 205 6.32 5.15 -5.86
CA LEU A 205 7.15 3.99 -6.21
C LEU A 205 7.89 4.21 -7.53
N GLN A 206 7.23 4.78 -8.56
CA GLN A 206 7.90 5.15 -9.82
C GLN A 206 9.02 6.17 -9.56
N SER A 207 8.73 7.19 -8.77
CA SER A 207 9.69 8.21 -8.36
C SER A 207 10.85 7.61 -7.54
N LEU A 208 10.55 6.75 -6.57
CA LEU A 208 11.54 6.04 -5.77
C LEU A 208 12.48 5.22 -6.66
N PHE A 209 11.94 4.43 -7.59
CA PHE A 209 12.75 3.61 -8.49
C PHE A 209 13.61 4.44 -9.45
N ALA A 210 13.11 5.60 -9.89
CA ALA A 210 13.87 6.51 -10.74
C ALA A 210 15.05 7.18 -10.00
N HIS A 211 14.85 7.55 -8.73
CA HIS A 211 15.77 8.42 -7.99
C HIS A 211 16.46 7.76 -6.79
N PHE A 212 16.16 6.48 -6.46
CA PHE A 212 16.79 5.83 -5.31
C PHE A 212 18.30 5.77 -5.49
N PRO A 213 19.10 6.29 -4.51
CA PRO A 213 20.52 6.39 -4.66
C PRO A 213 21.20 5.02 -4.65
N ALA A 214 22.03 4.73 -5.65
CA ALA A 214 22.83 3.50 -5.69
C ALA A 214 23.72 3.30 -4.45
N SER A 215 24.11 4.41 -3.81
CA SER A 215 24.88 4.37 -2.54
C SER A 215 24.09 3.84 -1.35
N ARG A 216 22.77 3.75 -1.46
CA ARG A 216 21.86 3.18 -0.44
C ARG A 216 21.49 1.73 -0.74
N GLY A 217 22.03 1.13 -1.80
CA GLY A 217 21.76 -0.24 -2.19
C GLY A 217 20.65 -0.38 -3.22
N ARG A 218 20.04 -1.57 -3.26
CA ARG A 218 18.98 -1.96 -4.18
C ARG A 218 17.63 -1.95 -3.48
N VAL A 219 16.56 -1.60 -4.21
CA VAL A 219 15.21 -1.49 -3.68
C VAL A 219 14.21 -2.21 -4.59
N ALA A 220 13.28 -2.95 -3.99
CA ALA A 220 12.12 -3.54 -4.67
C ALA A 220 10.83 -3.20 -3.93
N ALA A 221 9.69 -3.50 -4.53
CA ALA A 221 8.39 -3.35 -3.91
C ALA A 221 7.60 -4.65 -3.94
N VAL A 222 6.92 -4.98 -2.85
CA VAL A 222 5.90 -6.05 -2.76
C VAL A 222 4.56 -5.39 -2.52
N CYS A 223 3.63 -5.56 -3.44
CA CYS A 223 2.32 -4.93 -3.41
C CYS A 223 1.24 -5.99 -3.18
N PHE A 224 0.52 -5.92 -2.07
CA PHE A 224 -0.62 -6.81 -1.82
C PHE A 224 -1.89 -6.24 -2.46
N ASN A 225 -2.39 -6.92 -3.50
CA ASN A 225 -3.68 -6.61 -4.09
C ASN A 225 -4.77 -7.36 -3.32
N VAL A 226 -5.42 -6.65 -2.40
CA VAL A 226 -6.47 -7.21 -1.53
C VAL A 226 -7.87 -6.82 -1.96
N LYS A 227 -7.98 -5.90 -2.95
CA LYS A 227 -9.26 -5.35 -3.39
C LYS A 227 -9.18 -4.81 -4.81
N GLY A 228 -10.05 -5.32 -5.68
CA GLY A 228 -10.23 -4.79 -7.03
C GLY A 228 -9.04 -5.01 -7.97
N PRO A 229 -9.05 -4.34 -9.13
CA PRO A 229 -8.07 -4.54 -10.19
C PRO A 229 -6.90 -3.56 -10.17
N ASP A 230 -6.82 -2.63 -9.23
CA ASP A 230 -5.95 -1.44 -9.32
C ASP A 230 -4.45 -1.75 -9.41
N LEU A 231 -4.03 -2.92 -8.92
CA LEU A 231 -2.63 -3.36 -8.99
C LEU A 231 -2.39 -4.44 -10.07
N CYS A 232 -3.41 -4.78 -10.89
CA CYS A 232 -3.30 -5.87 -11.87
C CYS A 232 -2.65 -5.46 -13.20
N PHE A 233 -2.37 -4.17 -13.45
CA PHE A 233 -1.94 -3.67 -14.76
C PHE A 233 -0.75 -2.69 -14.66
N LEU A 234 0.15 -2.91 -13.72
CA LEU A 234 1.28 -1.99 -13.44
C LEU A 234 2.36 -1.99 -14.53
N ASP A 235 2.41 -3.03 -15.35
CA ASP A 235 3.27 -3.20 -16.52
C ASP A 235 2.65 -2.65 -17.82
N GLN A 236 1.42 -2.15 -17.76
CA GLN A 236 0.71 -1.61 -18.90
C GLN A 236 0.66 -0.07 -18.85
N PRO A 237 0.87 0.62 -19.99
CA PRO A 237 0.86 2.08 -20.01
C PRO A 237 -0.55 2.63 -19.78
N GLY A 238 -0.66 3.58 -18.85
CA GLY A 238 -1.89 4.34 -18.60
C GLY A 238 -2.04 5.54 -19.53
N ALA A 239 -3.28 6.00 -19.71
CA ALA A 239 -3.55 7.23 -20.43
C ALA A 239 -3.16 8.44 -19.58
N LEU A 240 -2.20 9.24 -20.05
CA LEU A 240 -1.76 10.47 -19.41
C LEU A 240 -2.22 11.69 -20.22
N GLU A 241 -2.74 12.68 -19.52
CA GLU A 241 -3.01 14.01 -20.09
C GLU A 241 -1.70 14.79 -20.27
N GLU A 242 -1.72 15.83 -21.11
CA GLU A 242 -0.55 16.69 -21.36
C GLU A 242 -0.02 17.33 -20.05
N GLY A 243 -0.93 17.76 -19.18
CA GLY A 243 -0.56 18.32 -17.87
C GLY A 243 0.15 17.32 -16.95
N ASP A 244 -0.22 16.02 -17.01
CA ASP A 244 0.47 14.98 -16.24
C ASP A 244 1.87 14.72 -16.80
N ARG A 245 2.02 14.66 -18.15
CA ARG A 245 3.34 14.50 -18.80
C ARG A 245 4.29 15.63 -18.44
N ALA A 246 3.81 16.87 -18.48
CA ALA A 246 4.60 18.03 -18.06
C ALA A 246 5.06 17.95 -16.59
N LEU A 247 4.23 17.38 -15.70
CA LEU A 247 4.64 17.12 -14.31
C LEU A 247 5.70 16.04 -14.20
N TYR A 248 5.59 14.95 -14.97
CA TYR A 248 6.63 13.90 -15.02
C TYR A 248 7.97 14.48 -15.48
N ASP A 249 7.97 15.29 -16.54
CA ASP A 249 9.17 15.93 -17.07
C ASP A 249 9.80 16.87 -16.04
N GLN A 250 8.96 17.69 -15.36
CA GLN A 250 9.43 18.60 -14.31
C GLN A 250 10.02 17.86 -13.11
N LEU A 251 9.46 16.70 -12.75
CA LEU A 251 9.92 15.87 -11.63
C LEU A 251 11.09 14.96 -12.00
N GLY A 252 11.44 14.85 -13.28
CA GLY A 252 12.49 13.98 -13.78
C GLY A 252 12.17 12.49 -13.59
N VAL A 253 10.89 12.13 -13.56
CA VAL A 253 10.42 10.74 -13.43
C VAL A 253 9.97 10.25 -14.81
N PRO A 254 10.35 9.05 -15.26
CA PRO A 254 9.87 8.51 -16.53
C PRO A 254 8.35 8.34 -16.55
N ALA A 255 7.67 8.93 -17.54
CA ALA A 255 6.23 8.78 -17.77
C ALA A 255 5.91 7.43 -18.44
N ALA A 256 6.27 6.33 -17.80
CA ALA A 256 6.17 4.97 -18.32
C ALA A 256 5.70 3.99 -17.23
N PRO A 257 5.11 2.84 -17.60
CA PRO A 257 4.78 1.79 -16.64
C PRO A 257 6.04 1.21 -15.98
N PHE A 258 5.87 0.41 -14.94
CA PHE A 258 7.00 -0.27 -14.32
C PHE A 258 7.62 -1.28 -15.30
N PRO A 259 8.95 -1.26 -15.49
CA PRO A 259 9.62 -2.11 -16.47
C PRO A 259 9.71 -3.58 -16.05
N ALA A 260 9.72 -3.85 -14.75
CA ALA A 260 9.80 -5.19 -14.18
C ALA A 260 8.66 -5.39 -13.17
N VAL A 261 7.65 -6.17 -13.55
CA VAL A 261 6.52 -6.52 -12.69
C VAL A 261 6.28 -8.01 -12.74
N HIS A 262 6.28 -8.63 -11.57
CA HIS A 262 6.01 -10.06 -11.38
C HIS A 262 4.70 -10.23 -10.61
N TYR A 263 3.79 -11.02 -11.15
CA TYR A 263 2.47 -11.25 -10.56
C TYR A 263 2.40 -12.65 -9.96
N PHE A 264 1.80 -12.76 -8.78
CA PHE A 264 1.59 -14.01 -8.06
C PHE A 264 0.12 -14.11 -7.66
N ALA A 265 -0.51 -15.24 -7.99
CA ALA A 265 -1.90 -15.47 -7.64
C ALA A 265 -2.14 -16.96 -7.32
N PRO A 266 -2.94 -17.30 -6.31
CA PRO A 266 -3.37 -18.68 -6.09
C PRO A 266 -4.26 -19.15 -7.24
N TYR A 267 -4.50 -20.45 -7.30
CA TYR A 267 -5.55 -20.97 -8.19
C TYR A 267 -6.94 -20.65 -7.65
N THR A 268 -7.93 -20.75 -8.50
CA THR A 268 -9.33 -20.80 -8.05
C THR A 268 -9.55 -22.07 -7.20
N ALA A 269 -10.58 -22.10 -6.37
CA ALA A 269 -10.91 -23.27 -5.56
C ALA A 269 -11.13 -24.56 -6.39
N ARG A 270 -11.44 -24.42 -7.69
CA ARG A 270 -11.54 -25.52 -8.64
C ARG A 270 -10.17 -25.97 -9.19
N GLY A 271 -9.09 -25.23 -8.91
CA GLY A 271 -7.71 -25.59 -9.26
C GLY A 271 -7.35 -25.50 -10.74
N VAL A 272 -8.20 -24.92 -11.58
CA VAL A 272 -8.03 -24.93 -13.05
C VAL A 272 -7.42 -23.65 -13.59
N THR A 273 -7.86 -22.51 -13.05
CA THR A 273 -7.42 -21.16 -13.47
C THR A 273 -6.84 -20.42 -12.29
N LEU A 274 -5.94 -19.49 -12.57
CA LEU A 274 -5.43 -18.57 -11.54
C LEU A 274 -6.55 -17.63 -11.08
N ASN A 275 -6.59 -17.37 -9.79
CA ASN A 275 -7.60 -16.52 -9.16
C ASN A 275 -7.19 -15.04 -9.19
N THR A 276 -7.10 -14.49 -10.38
CA THR A 276 -6.71 -13.11 -10.65
C THR A 276 -7.60 -12.51 -11.74
N LEU A 277 -7.61 -11.19 -11.85
CA LEU A 277 -8.24 -10.49 -12.99
C LEU A 277 -7.34 -10.47 -14.22
N ARG A 278 -6.09 -10.88 -14.09
CA ARG A 278 -5.07 -10.91 -15.12
C ARG A 278 -5.10 -12.21 -15.92
N THR A 279 -6.27 -12.57 -16.44
CA THR A 279 -6.52 -13.86 -17.11
C THR A 279 -6.50 -13.78 -18.64
N HIS A 280 -6.45 -12.58 -19.22
CA HIS A 280 -6.31 -12.40 -20.67
C HIS A 280 -5.02 -13.08 -21.17
N PRO A 281 -5.03 -13.79 -22.32
CA PRO A 281 -3.85 -14.51 -22.82
C PRO A 281 -2.59 -13.64 -22.94
N ASP A 282 -2.72 -12.39 -23.35
CA ASP A 282 -1.58 -11.47 -23.49
C ASP A 282 -0.93 -11.10 -22.15
N LEU A 283 -1.66 -11.26 -21.04
CA LEU A 283 -1.21 -10.87 -19.70
C LEU A 283 -0.93 -12.07 -18.79
N ALA A 284 -1.55 -13.21 -19.06
CA ALA A 284 -1.47 -14.37 -18.17
C ALA A 284 -0.07 -15.01 -18.12
N HIS A 285 0.78 -14.73 -19.12
CA HIS A 285 2.10 -15.33 -19.24
C HIS A 285 3.08 -14.89 -18.13
N ASN A 286 2.88 -13.72 -17.50
CA ASN A 286 3.71 -13.23 -16.42
C ASN A 286 3.06 -13.35 -15.03
N VAL A 287 2.06 -14.25 -14.90
CA VAL A 287 1.45 -14.58 -13.61
C VAL A 287 1.95 -15.94 -13.15
N THR A 288 2.68 -15.96 -12.05
CA THR A 288 3.18 -17.17 -11.41
C THR A 288 2.14 -17.70 -10.42
N PRO A 289 1.83 -19.00 -10.44
CA PRO A 289 0.97 -19.60 -9.42
C PRO A 289 1.58 -19.43 -8.02
N LEU A 290 0.73 -19.15 -7.03
CA LEU A 290 1.07 -19.18 -5.62
C LEU A 290 0.45 -20.41 -5.00
N THR A 291 1.27 -21.44 -4.67
CA THR A 291 0.81 -22.71 -4.15
C THR A 291 1.74 -23.26 -3.08
N TRP A 292 1.17 -23.71 -1.96
CA TRP A 292 1.91 -24.21 -0.81
C TRP A 292 1.41 -25.57 -0.37
N GLY A 293 2.33 -26.38 0.18
CA GLY A 293 2.02 -27.68 0.78
C GLY A 293 1.70 -27.58 2.27
N LEU A 294 1.42 -28.72 2.86
CA LEU A 294 1.14 -28.86 4.29
C LEU A 294 2.26 -28.26 5.19
N PRO A 295 3.56 -28.50 4.94
CA PRO A 295 4.63 -27.95 5.79
C PRO A 295 4.63 -26.43 5.85
N GLU A 296 4.43 -25.76 4.68
CA GLU A 296 4.43 -24.31 4.56
C GLU A 296 3.23 -23.68 5.26
N VAL A 297 2.07 -24.32 5.17
CA VAL A 297 0.83 -23.84 5.81
C VAL A 297 0.92 -24.01 7.32
N LEU A 298 1.43 -25.15 7.82
CA LEU A 298 1.54 -25.40 9.25
C LEU A 298 2.56 -24.48 9.93
N GLN A 299 3.56 -23.98 9.22
CA GLN A 299 4.51 -22.99 9.77
C GLN A 299 3.78 -21.72 10.24
N TYR A 300 2.64 -21.40 9.62
CA TYR A 300 1.81 -20.23 9.92
C TYR A 300 0.41 -20.61 10.44
N ALA A 301 0.25 -21.80 10.97
CA ALA A 301 -1.04 -22.28 11.49
C ALA A 301 -1.65 -21.35 12.55
N GLU A 302 -0.81 -20.69 13.37
CA GLU A 302 -1.26 -19.70 14.35
C GLU A 302 -2.05 -18.53 13.72
N VAL A 303 -1.74 -18.14 12.49
CA VAL A 303 -2.48 -17.07 11.77
C VAL A 303 -3.93 -17.47 11.56
N LEU A 304 -4.14 -18.71 11.11
CA LEU A 304 -5.44 -19.26 10.76
C LEU A 304 -6.25 -19.68 11.99
N LEU A 305 -5.55 -20.05 13.05
CA LEU A 305 -6.15 -20.59 14.26
C LEU A 305 -6.32 -19.51 15.36
N SER A 306 -5.64 -18.37 15.25
CA SER A 306 -5.72 -17.27 16.24
C SER A 306 -7.09 -16.60 16.34
N LYS A 307 -7.92 -16.71 15.30
CA LYS A 307 -9.32 -16.23 15.31
C LYS A 307 -10.28 -17.18 16.01
N GLU A 308 -9.82 -18.37 16.34
CA GLU A 308 -10.60 -19.43 16.97
C GLU A 308 -10.09 -19.63 18.41
N ASP A 309 -11.00 -19.97 19.31
CA ASP A 309 -10.70 -20.17 20.74
C ASP A 309 -9.86 -21.45 20.95
N LEU A 310 -8.54 -21.35 20.66
CA LEU A 310 -7.58 -22.43 20.92
C LEU A 310 -7.00 -22.28 22.31
N ASP A 311 -7.06 -23.40 23.06
CA ASP A 311 -6.39 -23.49 24.34
C ASP A 311 -4.90 -23.90 24.13
N ALA A 312 -4.07 -23.66 25.15
CA ALA A 312 -2.64 -24.04 25.12
C ALA A 312 -2.37 -25.51 24.82
N LYS A 313 -3.38 -26.39 24.97
CA LYS A 313 -3.25 -27.81 24.67
C LYS A 313 -3.35 -28.08 23.17
N ALA A 314 -4.14 -27.29 22.46
CA ALA A 314 -4.25 -27.38 21.01
C ALA A 314 -2.99 -26.83 20.35
N ASP A 315 -2.44 -25.73 20.86
CA ASP A 315 -1.16 -25.16 20.38
C ASP A 315 -0.03 -26.17 20.54
N ALA A 316 0.09 -26.80 21.71
CA ALA A 316 1.09 -27.85 21.96
C ALA A 316 0.94 -29.05 20.99
N LEU A 317 -0.29 -29.42 20.59
CA LEU A 317 -0.51 -30.46 19.61
C LEU A 317 -0.10 -30.02 18.20
N ILE A 318 -0.38 -28.79 17.80
CA ILE A 318 0.02 -28.24 16.51
C ILE A 318 1.55 -28.17 16.40
N ASP A 319 2.22 -27.72 17.45
CA ASP A 319 3.68 -27.72 17.53
C ASP A 319 4.25 -29.12 17.43
N PHE A 320 3.65 -30.08 18.13
CA PHE A 320 4.05 -31.48 18.02
C PHE A 320 3.90 -32.03 16.59
N ILE A 321 2.77 -31.74 15.93
CA ILE A 321 2.53 -32.16 14.54
C ILE A 321 3.58 -31.54 13.63
N ARG A 322 3.81 -30.23 13.72
CA ARG A 322 4.79 -29.49 12.92
C ARG A 322 6.22 -30.03 13.09
N GLU A 323 6.64 -30.30 14.32
CA GLU A 323 8.02 -30.65 14.62
C GLU A 323 8.33 -32.14 14.49
N ARG A 324 7.35 -33.00 14.72
CA ARG A 324 7.59 -34.44 14.88
C ARG A 324 6.89 -35.30 13.84
N VAL A 325 5.83 -34.82 13.23
CA VAL A 325 4.99 -35.65 12.34
C VAL A 325 5.19 -35.25 10.87
N VAL A 326 5.06 -33.98 10.55
CA VAL A 326 5.11 -33.51 9.17
C VAL A 326 6.54 -33.50 8.62
N GLY A 327 6.69 -33.96 7.37
CA GLY A 327 7.98 -34.03 6.67
C GLY A 327 8.94 -35.11 7.18
N ARG A 328 8.46 -36.01 8.01
CA ARG A 328 9.27 -37.09 8.62
C ARG A 328 8.51 -38.41 8.61
N ARG A 329 9.25 -39.50 8.66
CA ARG A 329 8.69 -40.81 8.95
C ARG A 329 8.40 -40.89 10.45
N PHE A 330 7.13 -40.87 10.80
CA PHE A 330 6.66 -40.94 12.19
C PHE A 330 6.24 -42.38 12.54
N GLU A 331 6.87 -42.90 13.59
CA GLU A 331 6.57 -44.22 14.14
C GLU A 331 6.21 -44.07 15.62
N ASP A 332 5.16 -44.76 16.04
CA ASP A 332 4.74 -44.85 17.43
C ASP A 332 4.20 -46.23 17.70
N ALA A 333 4.58 -46.85 18.84
CA ALA A 333 4.19 -48.23 19.21
C ALA A 333 2.67 -48.44 19.34
N GLY A 334 1.91 -47.36 19.46
CA GLY A 334 0.45 -47.39 19.52
C GLY A 334 -0.25 -47.20 18.19
N LEU A 335 0.47 -46.99 17.07
CA LEU A 335 -0.13 -46.83 15.74
C LEU A 335 -0.08 -48.12 14.94
N SER A 336 -1.02 -48.26 14.03
CA SER A 336 -1.13 -49.49 13.19
C SER A 336 0.02 -49.61 12.18
N ARG A 337 0.63 -48.50 11.80
CA ARG A 337 1.73 -48.42 10.81
C ARG A 337 2.54 -47.12 10.99
N PRO A 338 3.77 -47.07 10.45
CA PRO A 338 4.48 -45.85 10.28
C PRO A 338 3.75 -44.90 9.31
N HIS A 339 3.79 -43.60 9.58
CA HIS A 339 3.21 -42.58 8.70
C HIS A 339 4.31 -41.67 8.14
N GLU A 340 4.25 -41.39 6.86
CA GLU A 340 4.99 -40.30 6.21
C GLU A 340 3.99 -39.20 5.85
N VAL A 341 3.96 -38.13 6.64
CA VAL A 341 2.97 -37.07 6.49
C VAL A 341 3.57 -35.94 5.70
N GLN A 342 3.18 -35.82 4.42
CA GLN A 342 3.62 -34.76 3.52
C GLN A 342 2.45 -33.93 2.99
N SER A 343 1.25 -34.46 3.02
CA SER A 343 0.02 -33.86 2.49
C SER A 343 -1.06 -33.74 3.56
N PHE A 344 -2.11 -32.97 3.29
CA PHE A 344 -3.29 -32.92 4.16
C PHE A 344 -4.02 -34.28 4.22
N ALA A 345 -3.99 -35.04 3.12
CA ALA A 345 -4.55 -36.37 3.09
C ALA A 345 -3.78 -37.33 4.02
N ASP A 346 -2.44 -37.27 4.04
CA ASP A 346 -1.61 -38.04 4.95
C ASP A 346 -1.84 -37.64 6.41
N LEU A 347 -1.95 -36.33 6.67
CA LEU A 347 -2.25 -35.82 8.00
C LEU A 347 -3.61 -36.35 8.52
N GLU A 348 -4.61 -36.34 7.66
CA GLU A 348 -5.93 -36.90 7.98
C GLU A 348 -5.86 -38.40 8.24
N ALA A 349 -5.07 -39.14 7.47
CA ALA A 349 -4.86 -40.60 7.69
C ALA A 349 -4.14 -40.83 9.04
N TRP A 350 -3.16 -40.01 9.37
CA TRP A 350 -2.48 -40.07 10.67
C TRP A 350 -3.45 -39.82 11.84
N PHE A 351 -4.25 -38.74 11.77
CA PHE A 351 -5.26 -38.47 12.80
C PHE A 351 -6.26 -39.59 12.97
N ARG A 352 -6.68 -40.16 11.87
CA ARG A 352 -7.63 -41.30 11.89
C ARG A 352 -7.03 -42.50 12.58
N ASP A 353 -5.77 -42.83 12.35
CA ASP A 353 -5.07 -43.94 13.00
C ASP A 353 -4.88 -43.69 14.50
N VAL A 354 -4.45 -42.50 14.89
CA VAL A 354 -4.32 -42.08 16.29
C VAL A 354 -5.65 -42.20 17.05
N LEU A 355 -6.73 -41.66 16.47
CA LEU A 355 -8.05 -41.68 17.10
C LEU A 355 -8.62 -43.08 17.19
N ARG A 356 -8.42 -43.94 16.16
CA ARG A 356 -8.81 -45.32 16.19
C ARG A 356 -8.07 -46.09 17.29
N THR A 357 -6.78 -45.92 17.42
CA THR A 357 -5.99 -46.56 18.47
C THR A 357 -6.46 -46.20 19.88
N LEU A 358 -6.91 -44.93 20.06
CA LEU A 358 -7.49 -44.49 21.35
C LEU A 358 -8.82 -45.17 21.63
N GLU A 359 -9.70 -45.30 20.63
CA GLU A 359 -11.02 -45.91 20.74
C GLU A 359 -10.92 -47.43 21.01
N GLU A 360 -10.08 -48.17 20.27
CA GLU A 360 -9.82 -49.59 20.44
C GLU A 360 -9.14 -49.88 21.80
N GLY A 361 -8.27 -48.99 22.27
CA GLY A 361 -7.57 -49.12 23.55
C GLY A 361 -8.36 -48.64 24.76
N GLY A 362 -9.56 -48.04 24.58
CA GLY A 362 -10.35 -47.45 25.65
C GLY A 362 -9.64 -46.32 26.38
N ARG A 363 -8.74 -45.63 25.70
CA ARG A 363 -7.91 -44.56 26.28
C ARG A 363 -8.45 -43.18 25.90
N GLU A 364 -8.45 -42.26 26.84
CA GLU A 364 -8.85 -40.85 26.61
C GLU A 364 -7.72 -39.98 26.11
N GLN A 365 -6.47 -40.45 26.21
CA GLN A 365 -5.27 -39.65 25.87
C GLN A 365 -4.30 -40.48 25.02
N TRP A 366 -3.76 -39.83 23.98
CA TRP A 366 -2.63 -40.31 23.21
C TRP A 366 -1.43 -39.45 23.59
N ARG A 367 -0.38 -40.09 24.18
CA ARG A 367 0.72 -39.35 24.84
C ARG A 367 0.15 -38.33 25.87
N THR A 368 0.37 -37.04 25.67
CA THR A 368 -0.12 -35.94 26.53
C THR A 368 -1.39 -35.28 25.99
N HIS A 369 -1.91 -35.73 24.83
CA HIS A 369 -3.00 -35.07 24.13
C HIS A 369 -4.33 -35.81 24.29
N HIS A 370 -5.36 -35.09 24.71
CA HIS A 370 -6.70 -35.64 24.87
C HIS A 370 -7.38 -35.90 23.52
N ALA A 371 -8.19 -36.94 23.42
CA ALA A 371 -8.95 -37.30 22.22
C ALA A 371 -9.83 -36.13 21.71
N ALA A 372 -10.42 -35.36 22.62
CA ALA A 372 -11.18 -34.14 22.26
C ALA A 372 -10.31 -33.07 21.59
N THR A 373 -9.09 -32.86 22.09
CA THR A 373 -8.13 -31.91 21.47
C THR A 373 -7.68 -32.40 20.10
N LEU A 374 -7.39 -33.70 19.95
CA LEU A 374 -7.04 -34.32 18.67
C LEU A 374 -8.16 -34.13 17.63
N ARG A 375 -9.43 -34.42 18.02
CA ARG A 375 -10.59 -34.21 17.13
C ARG A 375 -10.77 -32.74 16.76
N LYS A 376 -10.62 -31.83 17.73
CA LYS A 376 -10.72 -30.38 17.52
C LYS A 376 -9.68 -29.90 16.51
N VAL A 377 -8.39 -30.22 16.72
CA VAL A 377 -7.28 -29.81 15.83
C VAL A 377 -7.42 -30.46 14.46
N ARG A 378 -7.74 -31.75 14.37
CA ARG A 378 -8.02 -32.47 13.12
C ARG A 378 -9.06 -31.73 12.27
N ASN A 379 -10.23 -31.44 12.86
CA ASN A 379 -11.33 -30.80 12.14
C ASN A 379 -10.92 -29.41 11.63
N ARG A 380 -10.13 -28.67 12.40
CA ARG A 380 -9.66 -27.34 12.02
C ARG A 380 -8.62 -27.38 10.91
N LEU A 381 -7.62 -28.25 11.02
CA LEU A 381 -6.61 -28.42 9.96
C LEU A 381 -7.24 -28.99 8.67
N GLY A 382 -8.22 -29.89 8.79
CA GLY A 382 -8.99 -30.38 7.65
C GLY A 382 -9.80 -29.28 6.95
N ASN A 383 -10.35 -28.32 7.69
CA ASN A 383 -11.07 -27.19 7.13
C ASN A 383 -10.12 -26.19 6.42
N LEU A 384 -8.84 -26.13 6.79
CA LEU A 384 -7.88 -25.21 6.14
C LEU A 384 -7.70 -25.52 4.66
N SER A 385 -7.63 -26.80 4.29
CA SER A 385 -7.51 -27.20 2.88
C SER A 385 -8.70 -26.73 2.04
N THR A 386 -9.87 -26.59 2.66
CA THR A 386 -11.08 -26.09 2.00
C THR A 386 -11.14 -24.56 1.96
N ARG A 387 -10.84 -23.88 3.07
CA ARG A 387 -10.81 -22.40 3.16
C ARG A 387 -9.73 -21.80 2.30
N CYS A 388 -8.56 -22.44 2.22
CA CYS A 388 -7.43 -22.01 1.41
C CYS A 388 -7.34 -22.76 0.07
N ALA A 389 -8.47 -23.28 -0.44
CA ALA A 389 -8.51 -24.00 -1.69
C ALA A 389 -7.95 -23.17 -2.85
N GLY A 390 -7.05 -23.76 -3.62
CA GLY A 390 -6.32 -23.09 -4.71
C GLY A 390 -4.99 -22.47 -4.29
N LEU A 391 -4.81 -22.12 -3.03
CA LEU A 391 -3.52 -21.75 -2.45
C LEU A 391 -2.78 -22.98 -1.91
N VAL A 392 -3.53 -23.89 -1.29
CA VAL A 392 -3.01 -25.13 -0.70
C VAL A 392 -3.13 -26.27 -1.69
N THR A 393 -2.06 -27.03 -1.86
CA THR A 393 -1.98 -28.18 -2.77
C THR A 393 -1.41 -29.41 -2.07
N ASP A 394 -1.91 -30.60 -2.45
CA ASP A 394 -1.39 -31.88 -1.99
C ASP A 394 -0.44 -32.54 -3.01
N ASP A 395 -0.28 -31.96 -4.19
CA ASP A 395 0.50 -32.53 -5.29
C ASP A 395 1.98 -32.09 -5.30
N GLY A 396 2.46 -31.43 -4.22
CA GLY A 396 3.87 -31.10 -4.03
C GLY A 396 4.41 -29.99 -4.94
N ALA A 397 3.55 -29.37 -5.75
CA ALA A 397 3.92 -28.28 -6.62
C ALA A 397 4.04 -26.97 -5.81
N LEU A 398 5.16 -26.78 -5.14
CA LEU A 398 5.47 -25.55 -4.43
C LEU A 398 5.79 -24.45 -5.42
N SER A 399 5.11 -23.31 -5.30
CA SER A 399 5.40 -22.10 -6.05
C SER A 399 5.21 -20.91 -5.13
N ASP A 400 6.24 -20.07 -5.04
CA ASP A 400 6.31 -18.93 -4.11
C ASP A 400 6.98 -17.74 -4.79
N LEU A 401 7.08 -16.61 -4.11
CA LEU A 401 7.90 -15.49 -4.56
C LEU A 401 9.37 -15.95 -4.66
N PRO A 402 10.18 -15.35 -5.55
CA PRO A 402 11.56 -15.75 -5.76
C PRO A 402 12.47 -15.23 -4.63
N PHE A 403 12.21 -15.65 -3.40
CA PHE A 403 13.02 -15.29 -2.25
C PHE A 403 14.49 -15.69 -2.48
N GLY A 404 15.41 -14.74 -2.34
CA GLY A 404 16.83 -14.88 -2.67
C GLY A 404 17.22 -14.42 -4.08
N ALA A 405 16.24 -14.05 -4.92
CA ALA A 405 16.46 -13.59 -6.30
C ALA A 405 15.61 -12.35 -6.65
N PHE A 406 15.35 -11.48 -5.69
CA PHE A 406 14.64 -10.22 -5.95
C PHE A 406 15.50 -9.30 -6.81
N GLU A 407 14.87 -8.71 -7.82
CA GLU A 407 15.48 -7.78 -8.77
C GLU A 407 15.39 -6.33 -8.26
N ASP A 408 16.45 -5.55 -8.53
CA ASP A 408 16.44 -4.11 -8.23
C ASP A 408 15.36 -3.39 -9.05
N ARG A 409 14.59 -2.52 -8.39
CA ARG A 409 13.50 -1.73 -8.98
C ARG A 409 12.38 -2.55 -9.61
N ALA A 410 12.18 -3.79 -9.15
CA ALA A 410 11.06 -4.63 -9.55
C ALA A 410 9.87 -4.49 -8.58
N VAL A 411 8.68 -4.71 -9.12
CA VAL A 411 7.43 -4.79 -8.37
C VAL A 411 6.93 -6.23 -8.36
N TYR A 412 6.69 -6.77 -7.18
CA TYR A 412 6.11 -8.09 -6.95
C TYR A 412 4.66 -7.91 -6.47
N VAL A 413 3.70 -8.21 -7.31
CA VAL A 413 2.28 -8.07 -6.99
C VAL A 413 1.73 -9.41 -6.52
N VAL A 414 1.25 -9.46 -5.29
CA VAL A 414 0.58 -10.64 -4.70
C VAL A 414 -0.92 -10.42 -4.77
N ASP A 415 -1.57 -11.05 -5.76
CA ASP A 415 -3.01 -10.86 -6.01
C ASP A 415 -3.84 -11.87 -5.22
N VAL A 416 -4.41 -11.39 -4.13
CA VAL A 416 -5.29 -12.15 -3.22
C VAL A 416 -6.67 -11.52 -3.09
N ALA A 417 -7.04 -10.61 -3.99
CA ALA A 417 -8.31 -9.88 -3.92
C ALA A 417 -9.55 -10.77 -3.99
N ARG A 418 -9.42 -11.98 -4.54
CA ARG A 418 -10.53 -12.90 -4.80
C ARG A 418 -10.50 -14.17 -3.93
N VAL A 419 -9.64 -14.22 -2.92
CA VAL A 419 -9.59 -15.33 -1.96
C VAL A 419 -10.23 -14.94 -0.63
N GLU A 420 -10.61 -15.95 0.15
CA GLU A 420 -11.15 -15.72 1.50
C GLU A 420 -10.16 -15.00 2.42
N GLU A 421 -10.67 -14.31 3.42
CA GLU A 421 -9.89 -13.50 4.33
C GLU A 421 -8.79 -14.28 5.07
N ASP A 422 -9.11 -15.51 5.49
CA ASP A 422 -8.12 -16.38 6.15
C ASP A 422 -6.93 -16.70 5.23
N ALA A 423 -7.20 -16.95 3.94
CA ALA A 423 -6.15 -17.18 2.97
C ALA A 423 -5.34 -15.89 2.68
N GLN A 424 -5.98 -14.71 2.68
CA GLN A 424 -5.26 -13.43 2.57
C GLN A 424 -4.31 -13.22 3.76
N ASP A 425 -4.78 -13.48 4.99
CA ASP A 425 -3.98 -13.36 6.20
C ASP A 425 -2.78 -14.33 6.19
N LEU A 426 -2.99 -15.57 5.73
CA LEU A 426 -1.93 -16.56 5.59
C LEU A 426 -0.87 -16.11 4.58
N VAL A 427 -1.30 -15.64 3.41
CA VAL A 427 -0.39 -15.14 2.37
C VAL A 427 0.41 -13.96 2.89
N PHE A 428 -0.26 -13.01 3.52
CA PHE A 428 0.42 -11.84 4.10
C PHE A 428 1.47 -12.25 5.13
N ALA A 429 1.09 -13.09 6.08
CA ALA A 429 2.00 -13.55 7.15
C ALA A 429 3.22 -14.28 6.59
N ARG A 430 3.01 -15.21 5.65
CA ARG A 430 4.12 -15.97 5.06
C ARG A 430 5.04 -15.07 4.26
N VAL A 431 4.51 -14.29 3.33
CA VAL A 431 5.33 -13.43 2.46
C VAL A 431 6.17 -12.46 3.31
N VAL A 432 5.54 -11.78 4.27
CA VAL A 432 6.24 -10.81 5.12
C VAL A 432 7.29 -11.47 6.02
N SER A 433 6.99 -12.63 6.61
CA SER A 433 7.96 -13.38 7.42
C SER A 433 9.16 -13.82 6.59
N ARG A 434 8.92 -14.32 5.37
CA ARG A 434 10.00 -14.73 4.46
C ARG A 434 10.86 -13.54 4.01
N LEU A 435 10.23 -12.39 3.68
CA LEU A 435 10.97 -11.16 3.38
C LEU A 435 11.89 -10.78 4.55
N ARG A 436 11.36 -10.79 5.77
CA ARG A 436 12.13 -10.51 6.96
C ARG A 436 13.32 -11.46 7.14
N GLU A 437 13.09 -12.78 7.06
CA GLU A 437 14.14 -13.79 7.20
C GLU A 437 15.27 -13.59 6.18
N HIS A 438 14.94 -13.33 4.93
CA HIS A 438 15.92 -13.11 3.86
C HIS A 438 16.66 -11.76 3.98
N LEU A 439 15.99 -10.72 4.44
CA LEU A 439 16.63 -9.43 4.74
C LEU A 439 17.59 -9.56 5.95
N GLU A 440 17.21 -10.29 7.00
CA GLU A 440 18.09 -10.58 8.15
C GLU A 440 19.34 -11.36 7.71
N ARG A 441 19.22 -12.31 6.79
CA ARG A 441 20.32 -13.07 6.19
C ARG A 441 21.08 -12.31 5.11
N ARG A 442 20.55 -11.18 4.62
CA ARG A 442 21.09 -10.39 3.49
C ARG A 442 21.24 -11.20 2.20
N ASP A 443 20.30 -12.12 1.95
CA ASP A 443 20.30 -13.01 0.78
C ASP A 443 19.05 -12.85 -0.08
N LEU A 444 18.23 -11.81 0.13
CA LEU A 444 17.00 -11.57 -0.63
C LEU A 444 17.25 -11.20 -2.11
N GLY A 445 18.37 -10.57 -2.42
CA GLY A 445 18.66 -10.01 -3.74
C GLY A 445 18.63 -8.50 -3.77
N VAL A 446 17.95 -7.85 -2.81
CA VAL A 446 17.86 -6.39 -2.63
C VAL A 446 18.08 -6.04 -1.16
N ASP A 447 18.45 -4.78 -0.90
CA ASP A 447 18.74 -4.29 0.45
C ASP A 447 17.50 -3.70 1.14
N HIS A 448 16.54 -3.22 0.34
CA HIS A 448 15.30 -2.62 0.82
C HIS A 448 14.10 -3.18 0.10
N VAL A 449 13.02 -3.43 0.83
CA VAL A 449 11.72 -3.82 0.28
C VAL A 449 10.64 -2.91 0.81
N VAL A 450 9.94 -2.24 -0.09
CA VAL A 450 8.72 -1.51 0.22
C VAL A 450 7.53 -2.46 0.15
N VAL A 451 6.90 -2.73 1.27
CA VAL A 451 5.67 -3.50 1.35
C VAL A 451 4.49 -2.54 1.29
N PHE A 452 3.76 -2.56 0.20
CA PHE A 452 2.55 -1.78 0.04
C PHE A 452 1.32 -2.59 0.46
N VAL A 453 0.57 -2.04 1.42
CA VAL A 453 -0.66 -2.62 1.96
C VAL A 453 -1.79 -1.62 1.79
N ASP A 454 -2.75 -1.94 0.92
CA ASP A 454 -4.01 -1.19 0.85
C ASP A 454 -4.99 -1.70 1.94
N GLU A 455 -5.84 -0.80 2.43
CA GLU A 455 -6.77 -1.05 3.55
C GLU A 455 -6.05 -1.56 4.82
N LEU A 456 -5.04 -0.83 5.26
CA LEU A 456 -4.21 -1.16 6.41
C LEU A 456 -5.03 -1.39 7.71
N ASN A 457 -6.20 -0.73 7.83
CA ASN A 457 -7.15 -0.92 8.93
C ASN A 457 -7.70 -2.36 9.01
N LYS A 458 -7.70 -3.11 7.90
CA LYS A 458 -8.09 -4.52 7.90
C LYS A 458 -7.10 -5.39 8.68
N TYR A 459 -5.81 -5.14 8.51
CA TYR A 459 -4.74 -5.95 9.08
C TYR A 459 -4.25 -5.44 10.44
N ALA A 460 -4.32 -4.13 10.67
CA ALA A 460 -3.95 -3.50 11.93
C ALA A 460 -5.05 -2.53 12.42
N PRO A 461 -6.25 -3.02 12.78
CA PRO A 461 -7.33 -2.17 13.27
C PRO A 461 -6.94 -1.46 14.57
N ALA A 462 -7.51 -0.28 14.80
CA ALA A 462 -7.31 0.49 16.02
C ALA A 462 -7.74 -0.30 17.27
N ASP A 463 -8.92 -0.92 17.17
CA ASP A 463 -9.53 -1.75 18.20
C ASP A 463 -9.65 -3.20 17.70
N GLY A 464 -9.75 -4.15 18.64
CA GLY A 464 -9.92 -5.57 18.34
C GLY A 464 -8.78 -6.45 18.87
N PRO A 465 -8.86 -7.78 18.64
CA PRO A 465 -7.91 -8.74 19.18
C PRO A 465 -6.51 -8.56 18.60
N ASP A 466 -5.51 -9.00 19.35
CA ASP A 466 -4.11 -9.06 18.91
C ASP A 466 -3.87 -10.27 17.99
N THR A 467 -4.30 -10.14 16.73
CA THR A 467 -4.03 -11.16 15.71
C THR A 467 -2.53 -11.26 15.41
N TYR A 468 -2.10 -12.39 14.87
CA TYR A 468 -0.70 -12.60 14.43
C TYR A 468 -0.27 -11.55 13.41
N VAL A 469 -1.10 -11.27 12.40
CA VAL A 469 -0.84 -10.26 11.36
C VAL A 469 -0.71 -8.86 11.95
N ARG A 470 -1.57 -8.50 12.93
CA ARG A 470 -1.47 -7.23 13.64
C ARG A 470 -0.13 -7.09 14.38
N LYS A 471 0.27 -8.12 15.13
CA LYS A 471 1.57 -8.14 15.84
C LYS A 471 2.75 -7.99 14.88
N MET A 472 2.69 -8.67 13.73
CA MET A 472 3.70 -8.58 12.68
C MET A 472 3.80 -7.16 12.11
N LEU A 473 2.68 -6.52 11.78
CA LEU A 473 2.67 -5.14 11.29
C LEU A 473 3.20 -4.14 12.33
N LEU A 474 2.90 -4.35 13.61
CA LEU A 474 3.48 -3.56 14.69
C LEU A 474 4.99 -3.71 14.76
N ASP A 475 5.51 -4.92 14.66
CA ASP A 475 6.95 -5.18 14.66
C ASP A 475 7.65 -4.56 13.44
N ILE A 476 7.05 -4.66 12.25
CA ILE A 476 7.57 -3.98 11.04
C ILE A 476 7.61 -2.47 11.26
N ALA A 477 6.52 -1.88 11.74
CA ALA A 477 6.45 -0.43 11.95
C ALA A 477 7.47 0.08 13.00
N GLU A 478 7.88 -0.77 13.93
CA GLU A 478 8.83 -0.40 14.98
C GLU A 478 10.28 -0.72 14.62
N ARG A 479 10.53 -1.82 13.94
CA ARG A 479 11.88 -2.37 13.72
C ARG A 479 12.25 -2.56 12.27
N GLY A 480 11.28 -2.55 11.35
CA GLY A 480 11.49 -2.89 9.93
C GLY A 480 12.56 -2.04 9.27
N ARG A 481 12.68 -0.75 9.64
CA ARG A 481 13.69 0.15 9.06
C ARG A 481 15.13 -0.37 9.16
N TYR A 482 15.49 -1.02 10.26
CA TYR A 482 16.84 -1.55 10.48
C TYR A 482 17.15 -2.75 9.59
N LEU A 483 16.11 -3.43 9.13
CA LEU A 483 16.19 -4.59 8.23
C LEU A 483 16.05 -4.20 6.76
N GLY A 484 15.69 -2.95 6.46
CA GLY A 484 15.32 -2.54 5.12
C GLY A 484 13.89 -2.95 4.72
N LEU A 485 13.05 -3.37 5.67
CA LEU A 485 11.64 -3.70 5.45
C LEU A 485 10.76 -2.49 5.75
N VAL A 486 10.20 -1.87 4.71
CA VAL A 486 9.50 -0.59 4.79
C VAL A 486 8.02 -0.76 4.47
N LEU A 487 7.15 -0.24 5.33
CA LEU A 487 5.70 -0.29 5.16
C LEU A 487 5.18 0.99 4.49
N PHE A 488 4.52 0.87 3.34
CA PHE A 488 3.68 1.90 2.76
C PHE A 488 2.22 1.47 2.95
N GLY A 489 1.55 2.09 3.91
CA GLY A 489 0.19 1.73 4.28
C GLY A 489 -0.83 2.75 3.77
N ALA A 490 -1.91 2.27 3.13
CA ALA A 490 -3.03 3.09 2.73
C ALA A 490 -4.29 2.73 3.53
N GLN A 491 -5.02 3.74 3.96
CA GLN A 491 -6.29 3.59 4.70
C GLN A 491 -7.27 4.72 4.35
N GLN A 492 -8.55 4.49 4.61
CA GLN A 492 -9.56 5.54 4.47
C GLN A 492 -9.48 6.51 5.63
N PHE A 493 -9.51 5.99 6.85
CA PHE A 493 -9.49 6.75 8.09
C PHE A 493 -8.28 6.36 8.93
N ARG A 494 -7.47 7.36 9.30
CA ARG A 494 -6.31 7.17 10.16
C ARG A 494 -6.71 6.67 11.56
N SER A 495 -7.86 7.13 12.04
CA SER A 495 -8.43 6.75 13.35
C SER A 495 -8.75 5.27 13.46
N GLN A 496 -8.99 4.58 12.35
CA GLN A 496 -9.31 3.15 12.29
C GLN A 496 -8.07 2.24 12.27
N VAL A 497 -6.88 2.81 12.17
CA VAL A 497 -5.62 2.05 12.17
C VAL A 497 -4.94 2.16 13.53
N HIS A 498 -4.31 1.08 13.96
CA HIS A 498 -3.60 1.02 15.22
C HIS A 498 -2.55 2.14 15.34
N ARG A 499 -2.64 2.92 16.45
CA ARG A 499 -1.85 4.15 16.64
C ARG A 499 -0.34 3.97 16.52
N ARG A 500 0.20 2.79 16.90
CA ARG A 500 1.64 2.49 16.80
C ARG A 500 2.10 2.31 15.35
N VAL A 501 1.24 1.82 14.46
CA VAL A 501 1.55 1.70 13.04
C VAL A 501 1.62 3.06 12.38
N VAL A 502 0.56 3.86 12.49
CA VAL A 502 0.53 5.20 11.88
C VAL A 502 1.42 6.21 12.59
N GLY A 503 1.74 6.00 13.88
CA GLY A 503 2.62 6.86 14.66
C GLY A 503 4.10 6.67 14.33
N ASN A 504 4.50 5.46 13.92
CA ASN A 504 5.87 5.15 13.51
C ASN A 504 6.14 5.46 12.02
N ALA A 505 5.10 5.80 11.24
CA ALA A 505 5.31 6.26 9.88
C ALA A 505 6.01 7.63 9.88
N GLY A 506 7.25 7.69 9.42
CA GLY A 506 8.03 8.92 9.31
C GLY A 506 7.36 9.93 8.39
N THR A 507 6.74 9.46 7.32
CA THR A 507 6.00 10.30 6.38
C THR A 507 4.51 10.01 6.47
N SER A 508 3.70 11.06 6.68
CA SER A 508 2.24 10.97 6.64
C SER A 508 1.69 11.81 5.50
N VAL A 509 0.79 11.22 4.73
CA VAL A 509 0.19 11.85 3.55
C VAL A 509 -1.34 11.85 3.72
N PHE A 510 -1.95 12.99 3.48
CA PHE A 510 -3.38 13.17 3.64
C PHE A 510 -4.00 13.59 2.30
N GLY A 511 -4.87 12.76 1.78
CA GLY A 511 -5.78 13.11 0.69
C GLY A 511 -7.04 13.80 1.20
N ARG A 512 -8.06 13.90 0.37
CA ARG A 512 -9.36 14.43 0.80
C ARG A 512 -9.92 13.61 1.96
N MET A 513 -10.42 14.31 2.99
CA MET A 513 -10.91 13.72 4.23
C MET A 513 -12.34 14.17 4.53
N ASP A 514 -13.07 13.31 5.24
CA ASP A 514 -14.35 13.67 5.83
C ASP A 514 -14.19 14.55 7.07
N GLY A 515 -15.19 15.42 7.35
CA GLY A 515 -15.17 16.33 8.49
C GLY A 515 -15.15 15.61 9.84
N GLU A 516 -15.80 14.45 9.96
CA GLU A 516 -15.80 13.65 11.19
C GLU A 516 -14.41 13.11 11.50
N GLU A 517 -13.71 12.59 10.50
CA GLU A 517 -12.33 12.12 10.65
C GLU A 517 -11.38 13.28 11.03
N LEU A 518 -11.56 14.46 10.42
CA LEU A 518 -10.76 15.66 10.72
C LEU A 518 -10.99 16.21 12.14
N ALA A 519 -12.06 15.82 12.82
CA ALA A 519 -12.32 16.18 14.22
C ALA A 519 -11.53 15.29 15.20
N THR A 520 -10.98 14.15 14.74
CA THR A 520 -10.26 13.21 15.61
C THR A 520 -8.91 13.76 16.09
N PRO A 521 -8.35 13.22 17.19
CA PRO A 521 -7.08 13.70 17.76
C PRO A 521 -5.90 13.68 16.78
N GLY A 522 -5.91 12.80 15.78
CA GLY A 522 -4.83 12.70 14.77
C GLY A 522 -4.61 13.96 13.93
N TYR A 523 -5.58 14.87 13.91
CA TYR A 523 -5.58 16.10 13.11
C TYR A 523 -5.63 17.40 13.94
N GLN A 524 -5.49 17.31 15.26
CA GLN A 524 -5.59 18.49 16.15
C GLN A 524 -4.52 19.54 15.86
N GLY A 525 -3.36 19.17 15.35
CA GLY A 525 -2.28 20.10 14.97
C GLY A 525 -2.53 20.91 13.70
N LEU A 526 -3.64 20.65 12.96
CA LEU A 526 -3.99 21.41 11.76
C LEU A 526 -4.94 22.56 12.10
N SER A 527 -4.73 23.74 11.49
CA SER A 527 -5.65 24.87 11.65
C SER A 527 -7.03 24.57 11.04
N PRO A 528 -8.11 25.26 11.50
CA PRO A 528 -9.43 25.10 10.92
C PRO A 528 -9.48 25.31 9.41
N ALA A 529 -8.76 26.28 8.87
CA ALA A 529 -8.73 26.57 7.46
C ALA A 529 -7.99 25.48 6.65
N VAL A 530 -6.89 24.93 7.19
CA VAL A 530 -6.20 23.77 6.58
C VAL A 530 -7.12 22.53 6.57
N LYS A 531 -7.87 22.29 7.65
CA LYS A 531 -8.87 21.20 7.70
C LYS A 531 -9.98 21.41 6.67
N ALA A 532 -10.53 22.61 6.56
CA ALA A 532 -11.55 22.94 5.57
C ALA A 532 -11.04 22.73 4.14
N ARG A 533 -9.81 23.14 3.85
CA ARG A 533 -9.17 22.87 2.56
C ARG A 533 -8.96 21.39 2.31
N LEU A 534 -8.58 20.63 3.34
CA LEU A 534 -8.37 19.18 3.23
C LEU A 534 -9.68 18.43 2.94
N ALA A 535 -10.81 18.91 3.49
CA ALA A 535 -12.14 18.36 3.22
C ALA A 535 -12.62 18.58 1.77
N THR A 536 -12.07 19.59 1.08
CA THR A 536 -12.45 19.95 -0.30
C THR A 536 -11.35 19.71 -1.32
N LEU A 537 -10.32 18.94 -0.97
CA LEU A 537 -9.14 18.73 -1.82
C LEU A 537 -9.52 18.12 -3.17
N ASP A 538 -8.94 18.64 -4.25
CA ASP A 538 -9.11 18.11 -5.61
C ASP A 538 -8.30 16.82 -5.82
N LYS A 539 -8.64 16.09 -6.89
CA LYS A 539 -7.85 14.94 -7.33
C LYS A 539 -6.41 15.33 -7.64
N GLY A 540 -5.46 14.47 -7.25
CA GLY A 540 -4.04 14.71 -7.47
C GLY A 540 -3.40 15.70 -6.50
N GLN A 541 -4.14 16.18 -5.49
CA GLN A 541 -3.59 17.01 -4.41
C GLN A 541 -3.51 16.22 -3.10
N LEU A 542 -2.46 16.48 -2.35
CA LEU A 542 -2.16 15.86 -1.06
C LEU A 542 -1.61 16.90 -0.10
N LEU A 543 -1.82 16.69 1.19
CA LEU A 543 -1.09 17.37 2.26
C LEU A 543 -0.01 16.41 2.77
N VAL A 544 1.26 16.78 2.65
CA VAL A 544 2.41 15.94 3.02
C VAL A 544 3.06 16.46 4.29
N ARG A 545 3.22 15.56 5.25
CA ARG A 545 4.00 15.75 6.47
C ARG A 545 5.22 14.84 6.43
N HIS A 546 6.40 15.45 6.52
CA HIS A 546 7.69 14.75 6.48
C HIS A 546 8.60 15.27 7.61
N PRO A 547 9.53 14.47 8.16
CA PRO A 547 10.37 14.92 9.29
C PRO A 547 11.15 16.21 9.04
N HIS A 548 11.56 16.47 7.80
CA HIS A 548 12.21 17.74 7.44
C HIS A 548 11.27 18.94 7.39
N PHE A 549 9.96 18.72 7.27
CA PHE A 549 8.98 19.80 7.14
C PHE A 549 8.44 20.18 8.52
N ALA A 550 8.77 21.38 8.99
CA ALA A 550 8.23 21.86 10.27
C ALA A 550 6.70 21.95 10.27
N GLN A 551 6.09 22.18 9.10
CA GLN A 551 4.64 22.18 8.87
C GLN A 551 4.30 21.34 7.63
N PRO A 552 3.11 20.73 7.58
CA PRO A 552 2.66 20.00 6.39
C PRO A 552 2.49 20.95 5.19
N VAL A 553 2.74 20.43 3.99
CA VAL A 553 2.71 21.23 2.74
C VAL A 553 1.80 20.55 1.72
N PHE A 554 0.97 21.36 1.04
CA PHE A 554 0.16 20.89 -0.07
C PHE A 554 1.01 20.67 -1.31
N VAL A 555 0.90 19.47 -1.89
CA VAL A 555 1.58 19.09 -3.14
C VAL A 555 0.59 18.55 -4.14
N ARG A 556 0.89 18.72 -5.43
CA ARG A 556 0.18 18.10 -6.54
C ARG A 556 1.09 17.06 -7.17
N PHE A 557 0.59 15.84 -7.35
CA PHE A 557 1.31 14.76 -8.02
C PHE A 557 0.60 14.41 -9.34
N PRO A 558 1.33 13.90 -10.36
CA PRO A 558 0.73 13.47 -11.63
C PRO A 558 -0.05 12.17 -11.46
N ARG A 559 -0.97 11.91 -12.36
CA ARG A 559 -1.60 10.59 -12.48
C ARG A 559 -0.51 9.54 -12.76
N PRO A 560 -0.54 8.35 -12.11
CA PRO A 560 0.44 7.30 -12.38
C PRO A 560 0.47 6.89 -13.85
N ALA A 561 1.64 6.64 -14.40
CA ALA A 561 1.82 6.26 -15.79
C ALA A 561 1.47 4.77 -16.06
N VAL A 562 0.78 4.13 -15.14
CA VAL A 562 0.28 2.76 -15.25
C VAL A 562 -1.20 2.75 -15.57
N MET A 563 -1.66 1.69 -16.21
CA MET A 563 -3.06 1.54 -16.57
C MET A 563 -3.94 1.40 -15.32
N ALA A 564 -5.03 2.17 -15.27
CA ALA A 564 -6.00 2.08 -14.18
C ALA A 564 -6.72 0.71 -14.21
N GLY A 565 -7.04 0.17 -13.05
CA GLY A 565 -7.64 -1.16 -12.94
C GLY A 565 -8.92 -1.34 -13.76
N ARG A 566 -9.82 -0.34 -13.73
CA ARG A 566 -11.04 -0.36 -14.54
C ARG A 566 -10.74 -0.38 -16.05
N GLU A 567 -9.86 0.48 -16.52
CA GLU A 567 -9.41 0.55 -17.92
C GLU A 567 -8.77 -0.79 -18.34
N GLY A 568 -7.95 -1.39 -17.46
CA GLY A 568 -7.31 -2.67 -17.70
C GLY A 568 -8.30 -3.83 -17.87
N VAL A 569 -9.34 -3.90 -17.04
CA VAL A 569 -10.41 -4.91 -17.18
C VAL A 569 -11.22 -4.71 -18.47
N GLU A 570 -11.49 -3.47 -18.86
CA GLU A 570 -12.20 -3.16 -20.09
C GLU A 570 -11.36 -3.51 -21.33
N ARG A 571 -10.05 -3.24 -21.31
CA ARG A 571 -9.13 -3.51 -22.42
C ARG A 571 -8.72 -4.97 -22.53
N PHE A 572 -8.59 -5.66 -21.41
CA PHE A 572 -8.18 -7.05 -21.31
C PHE A 572 -9.26 -7.87 -20.60
N PRO A 573 -10.42 -8.06 -21.23
CA PRO A 573 -11.52 -8.79 -20.60
C PRO A 573 -11.11 -10.23 -20.33
N PRO A 574 -11.57 -10.81 -19.21
CA PRO A 574 -11.28 -12.20 -18.91
C PRO A 574 -11.83 -13.09 -20.04
N PRO A 575 -11.10 -14.14 -20.44
CA PRO A 575 -11.60 -15.10 -21.41
C PRO A 575 -12.87 -15.76 -20.86
N PRO A 576 -13.77 -16.21 -21.74
CA PRO A 576 -14.96 -16.95 -21.31
C PRO A 576 -14.55 -18.16 -20.46
N GLU A 577 -15.38 -18.53 -19.50
CA GLU A 577 -15.11 -19.70 -18.66
C GLU A 577 -14.81 -20.92 -19.55
N PRO A 578 -13.71 -21.64 -19.26
CA PRO A 578 -13.35 -22.78 -20.07
C PRO A 578 -14.44 -23.85 -19.97
N THR A 579 -14.78 -24.42 -21.11
CA THR A 579 -15.65 -25.58 -21.13
C THR A 579 -15.05 -26.71 -20.30
N TRP A 580 -15.87 -27.68 -19.85
CA TRP A 580 -15.35 -28.78 -19.06
C TRP A 580 -14.29 -29.59 -19.86
N GLN A 581 -14.41 -29.72 -21.19
CA GLN A 581 -13.41 -30.36 -22.05
C GLN A 581 -12.08 -29.64 -22.00
N GLN A 582 -12.10 -28.29 -22.08
CA GLN A 582 -10.90 -27.47 -21.97
C GLN A 582 -10.28 -27.57 -20.57
N ALA A 583 -11.09 -27.71 -19.52
CA ALA A 583 -10.62 -27.91 -18.16
C ALA A 583 -9.90 -29.26 -18.01
N VAL A 584 -10.49 -30.35 -18.53
CA VAL A 584 -9.84 -31.67 -18.56
C VAL A 584 -8.54 -31.64 -19.35
N ALA A 585 -8.56 -31.05 -20.55
CA ALA A 585 -7.39 -30.92 -21.39
C ALA A 585 -6.25 -30.19 -20.69
N ARG A 586 -6.57 -29.14 -19.94
CA ARG A 586 -5.59 -28.37 -19.18
C ARG A 586 -5.00 -29.19 -18.02
N ASP A 587 -5.84 -29.89 -17.26
CA ASP A 587 -5.38 -30.74 -16.16
C ASP A 587 -4.47 -31.87 -16.65
N LEU A 588 -4.80 -32.47 -17.78
CA LEU A 588 -3.98 -33.54 -18.39
C LEU A 588 -2.65 -32.99 -18.96
N ARG A 589 -2.66 -31.83 -19.63
CA ARG A 589 -1.42 -31.18 -20.09
C ARG A 589 -0.49 -30.74 -18.97
N ARG A 590 -1.00 -30.57 -17.76
CA ARG A 590 -0.15 -30.37 -16.57
C ARG A 590 0.63 -31.61 -16.19
N LEU A 591 0.05 -32.81 -16.41
CA LEU A 591 0.75 -34.06 -16.18
C LEU A 591 1.79 -34.31 -17.25
N ASP A 592 1.45 -34.01 -18.52
CA ASP A 592 2.35 -34.10 -19.66
C ASP A 592 1.99 -33.06 -20.73
N PRO A 593 2.86 -32.04 -20.96
CA PRO A 593 2.63 -31.01 -21.97
C PRO A 593 2.47 -31.52 -23.40
N SER A 594 2.97 -32.73 -23.70
CA SER A 594 2.91 -33.32 -25.05
C SER A 594 1.55 -33.96 -25.40
N ILE A 595 0.60 -33.96 -24.47
CA ILE A 595 -0.70 -34.59 -24.68
C ILE A 595 -1.52 -33.80 -25.71
N GLU A 596 -1.88 -34.47 -26.82
CA GLU A 596 -2.81 -33.97 -27.82
C GLU A 596 -4.24 -34.43 -27.50
N LEU A 597 -5.15 -33.47 -27.29
CA LEU A 597 -6.54 -33.72 -26.83
C LEU A 597 -7.60 -33.15 -27.80
N GLY A 598 -7.27 -32.98 -29.07
CA GLY A 598 -8.18 -32.43 -30.07
C GLY A 598 -9.44 -33.30 -30.38
N TRP A 599 -9.52 -34.46 -29.81
CA TRP A 599 -10.53 -35.50 -30.10
C TRP A 599 -11.51 -35.80 -28.96
N VAL A 600 -11.35 -35.17 -27.78
CA VAL A 600 -12.24 -35.41 -26.63
C VAL A 600 -13.53 -34.63 -26.81
N THR A 601 -14.60 -35.29 -27.26
CA THR A 601 -15.88 -34.62 -27.60
C THR A 601 -17.01 -34.90 -26.61
N GLU A 602 -17.04 -36.03 -25.90
CA GLU A 602 -18.15 -36.41 -25.02
C GLU A 602 -17.71 -36.98 -23.66
N VAL A 603 -18.55 -36.80 -22.63
CA VAL A 603 -18.25 -37.17 -21.24
C VAL A 603 -18.29 -38.65 -21.02
N SER A 604 -19.19 -39.40 -21.72
CA SER A 604 -19.35 -40.84 -21.58
C SER A 604 -18.15 -41.61 -22.12
N ALA A 605 -17.48 -41.07 -23.13
CA ALA A 605 -16.29 -41.64 -23.73
C ALA A 605 -15.01 -41.41 -22.89
N LEU A 606 -15.03 -40.48 -21.94
CA LEU A 606 -13.83 -40.08 -21.21
C LEU A 606 -13.25 -41.17 -20.30
N HIS A 607 -14.07 -42.08 -19.78
CA HIS A 607 -13.58 -43.18 -18.91
C HIS A 607 -12.80 -44.22 -19.71
N ASP A 608 -13.32 -44.58 -20.87
CA ASP A 608 -12.69 -45.60 -21.74
C ASP A 608 -11.48 -45.01 -22.46
N GLU A 609 -11.50 -43.69 -22.72
CA GLU A 609 -10.42 -42.96 -23.38
C GLU A 609 -9.29 -42.59 -22.42
N ALA A 610 -9.52 -42.46 -21.10
CA ALA A 610 -8.43 -42.31 -20.14
C ALA A 610 -7.49 -43.54 -20.13
N GLU A 611 -8.02 -44.73 -20.26
CA GLU A 611 -7.21 -45.95 -20.42
C GLU A 611 -6.51 -45.98 -21.77
N ALA A 612 -7.19 -45.60 -22.86
CA ALA A 612 -6.60 -45.51 -24.18
C ALA A 612 -5.51 -44.42 -24.27
N LEU A 613 -5.69 -43.28 -23.58
CA LEU A 613 -4.71 -42.20 -23.52
C LEU A 613 -3.46 -42.62 -22.71
N SER A 614 -3.65 -43.26 -21.57
CA SER A 614 -2.56 -43.79 -20.75
C SER A 614 -1.80 -44.91 -21.49
N ALA A 615 -2.48 -45.67 -22.37
CA ALA A 615 -1.84 -46.69 -23.21
C ALA A 615 -0.99 -46.10 -24.36
N ARG A 616 -1.32 -44.90 -24.85
CA ARG A 616 -0.61 -44.24 -25.94
C ARG A 616 0.56 -43.35 -25.47
N ASN A 617 0.48 -42.82 -24.26
CA ASN A 617 1.51 -41.91 -23.73
C ASN A 617 2.37 -42.64 -22.68
N ALA A 618 3.67 -42.74 -22.94
CA ALA A 618 4.59 -43.45 -22.05
C ALA A 618 4.69 -42.85 -20.63
N VAL A 619 4.52 -41.54 -20.48
CA VAL A 619 4.53 -40.85 -19.19
C VAL A 619 3.23 -41.12 -18.44
N LEU A 620 2.09 -41.08 -19.13
CA LEU A 620 0.78 -41.36 -18.54
C LEU A 620 0.60 -42.82 -18.14
N ARG A 621 1.25 -43.79 -18.87
CA ARG A 621 1.31 -45.19 -18.47
C ARG A 621 1.96 -45.41 -17.10
N GLN A 622 2.92 -44.54 -16.75
CA GLN A 622 3.59 -44.60 -15.46
C GLN A 622 2.78 -43.93 -14.34
N ARG A 623 1.71 -43.18 -14.70
CA ARG A 623 0.88 -42.39 -13.79
C ARG A 623 -0.62 -42.58 -14.02
N PRO A 624 -1.12 -43.84 -14.08
CA PRO A 624 -2.54 -44.09 -14.38
C PRO A 624 -3.49 -43.49 -13.35
N ASP A 625 -3.08 -43.46 -12.07
CA ASP A 625 -3.89 -42.90 -10.99
C ASP A 625 -3.99 -41.36 -11.06
N ASP A 626 -2.95 -40.70 -11.53
CA ASP A 626 -2.95 -39.23 -11.72
C ASP A 626 -3.90 -38.82 -12.86
N VAL A 627 -3.90 -39.60 -13.97
CA VAL A 627 -4.83 -39.40 -15.11
C VAL A 627 -6.27 -39.61 -14.64
N ARG A 628 -6.52 -40.69 -13.92
CA ARG A 628 -7.82 -40.97 -13.35
C ARG A 628 -8.28 -39.90 -12.35
N ALA A 629 -7.39 -39.44 -11.51
CA ALA A 629 -7.68 -38.35 -10.57
C ALA A 629 -7.99 -37.02 -11.28
N ALA A 630 -7.28 -36.69 -12.38
CA ALA A 630 -7.57 -35.52 -13.19
C ALA A 630 -8.97 -35.58 -13.82
N PHE A 631 -9.35 -36.74 -14.37
CA PHE A 631 -10.71 -37.00 -14.89
C PHE A 631 -11.78 -36.87 -13.81
N LEU A 632 -11.57 -37.49 -12.65
CA LEU A 632 -12.53 -37.44 -11.54
C LEU A 632 -12.66 -35.99 -11.01
N ARG A 633 -11.58 -35.25 -10.93
CA ARG A 633 -11.63 -33.81 -10.57
C ARG A 633 -12.46 -33.01 -11.59
N ALA A 634 -12.25 -33.23 -12.87
CA ALA A 634 -13.00 -32.57 -13.93
C ALA A 634 -14.50 -32.91 -13.91
N LEU A 635 -14.85 -34.19 -13.68
CA LEU A 635 -16.23 -34.63 -13.51
C LEU A 635 -16.88 -34.06 -12.25
N ALA A 636 -16.16 -34.02 -11.12
CA ALA A 636 -16.67 -33.44 -9.87
C ALA A 636 -16.93 -31.95 -9.99
N ARG A 637 -16.11 -31.22 -10.75
CA ARG A 637 -16.32 -29.80 -11.06
C ARG A 637 -17.60 -29.57 -11.86
N ARG A 638 -17.91 -30.46 -12.82
CA ARG A 638 -19.15 -30.40 -13.60
C ARG A 638 -20.40 -30.76 -12.78
N ALA A 639 -20.28 -31.72 -11.87
CA ALA A 639 -21.40 -32.16 -11.03
C ALA A 639 -21.78 -31.15 -9.92
N ARG A 640 -20.92 -30.21 -9.60
CA ARG A 640 -21.27 -29.09 -8.69
C ARG A 640 -22.08 -28.06 -9.48
N PRO A 641 -23.38 -27.83 -9.17
CA PRO A 641 -24.10 -26.69 -9.71
C PRO A 641 -23.28 -25.44 -9.36
N ALA A 642 -23.20 -24.49 -10.29
CA ALA A 642 -22.69 -23.16 -9.97
C ALA A 642 -23.34 -22.75 -8.65
N ALA A 643 -22.54 -22.40 -7.65
CA ALA A 643 -23.07 -21.87 -6.41
C ALA A 643 -24.03 -20.76 -6.80
N VAL A 644 -25.30 -20.94 -6.54
CA VAL A 644 -26.30 -19.91 -6.72
C VAL A 644 -25.86 -18.83 -5.74
N ASP A 645 -25.45 -17.70 -6.26
CA ASP A 645 -25.19 -16.52 -5.46
C ASP A 645 -26.42 -16.33 -4.56
N ALA A 646 -26.23 -16.49 -3.26
CA ALA A 646 -27.27 -16.32 -2.25
C ALA A 646 -27.51 -14.82 -2.03
N GLU A 647 -27.85 -14.09 -3.10
CA GLU A 647 -28.48 -12.79 -3.07
C GLU A 647 -29.50 -12.67 -4.21
N GLY A 648 -30.57 -13.47 -4.05
CA GLY A 648 -31.79 -13.32 -4.81
C GLY A 648 -32.55 -12.09 -4.35
N VAL A 649 -32.18 -10.91 -4.81
CA VAL A 649 -33.06 -9.73 -4.84
C VAL A 649 -33.63 -9.62 -6.24
N ALA A 650 -34.83 -10.18 -6.41
CA ALA A 650 -35.66 -9.90 -7.59
C ALA A 650 -36.02 -8.40 -7.63
N PRO A 651 -35.95 -7.73 -8.77
CA PRO A 651 -36.50 -6.40 -8.92
C PRO A 651 -38.04 -6.51 -8.82
N ARG A 652 -38.64 -5.79 -7.90
CA ARG A 652 -40.08 -5.56 -7.89
C ARG A 652 -40.45 -4.51 -8.94
N PRO A 653 -41.69 -4.60 -9.48
CA PRO A 653 -42.11 -3.93 -10.70
C PRO A 653 -42.12 -2.40 -10.68
#